data_4debe407fa402c713637b411375bf1d9
#
_entry.id   4debe407fa402c713637b411375bf1d9
#
_cell.length_a   1.000
_cell.length_b   1.000
_cell.length_c   1.000
_cell.angle_alpha   90.00
_cell.angle_beta   90.00
_cell.angle_gamma   90.00
#
_symmetry.space_group_name_H-M   'P 1'
#
loop_
_entity.id
_entity.type
_entity.pdbx_description
1 polymer ?
#
loop_
_entity_poly.entity_id
_entity_poly.type
_entity_poly.pdbx_seq_one_letter_code
_entity_poly.pdbx_strand_id
1 'polypeptide(L)'
;MERQVFQTDSRRRWRRFKWTMRFFVTILVFLLVVFITMFAMEGSPSLPFRHDYRGVVTASKPFLKDNKASQSYKATRDKILDAHMHNNYMEDYRHDHRFVGHGDKITQKFINEWNDPRIGVRAAWYVNWDTHSLTSLKQGMKNLNMVIAEWFFINPSTDKLEVNIDAKALREMRRAGVPVLPMLTNNYGEEFNPQAIGRILSDKGKRTQLINSMLDICRKNHFQGINVDLEELNINDNSLLTNFMAELYRTFHANNMYVTQDIATFNEDYDVQQLARYNDYLFLMAYDEHNSTSAAGDVASQHWMERATDWAAENIPNDKLVLGLASYGYDWSADGECNTVSFNQAIANAYGNETGIYFDDDTYNLSYSYYDDDNKQHKVSFTDAVTTFNNMRFGATYHLAGFAIWRLGTEDSRIWNFYGKDMSWEQVKKWNLNNIFALNSYNDVNYVGSGEVLSVESEPHHGKVSINVDNDDELVTEERYLDLPSAYTVKKLGHCGPKDLILTFDDGPDARWTPQVLRTLKHYGVPATFFMVGLQMEKNLPIVKKVYDAGHTIGNHTFTHHNVIENSDDRTYAELKLTRMLVESITGHSTTLFRAPYNADADPTQREEIEPMILASRRNYLFVGEEVDPDDWQPGITADEIYRRVIDGVHHGDGHIILMHDAGGVTRKPTLEALPRIISTLQREGYRFISLEQYLGKSRDQLMPAIPKGETYYAMQANLTLAEIIYHAGDFLTALFIVFLVLGFMRLAFMYFLMVKEKRAEKRRHYPQLTKQNAPHVSIIVPAYNEEVNCVRTVETLLKEDYPSFDIIFVDDGSKDHTLQRMHDAFDGNSKVRILGKKNGGKASALNYGIEHTDSEYLVCIDADTQLRPDAVGKLMQHFLLDSEHRIGAVAGNVKVGNQRNMLTRWQAIEYTTSQNFDRMAYSYINAV
;
A
#
# COMPACT_ATOMS: atom_id res chain seq x y z
N MET A 1 24.38 -60.90 34.34
CA MET A 1 23.42 -59.95 33.64
C MET A 1 23.26 -60.41 32.22
N GLU A 2 22.25 -61.16 31.96
CA GLU A 2 21.91 -61.60 30.63
C GLU A 2 21.58 -60.39 29.73
N ARG A 3 22.19 -60.37 28.56
CA ARG A 3 21.96 -59.24 27.60
C ARG A 3 20.54 -59.35 27.03
N GLN A 4 19.71 -58.38 27.38
CA GLN A 4 18.40 -58.22 26.73
C GLN A 4 18.59 -57.92 25.23
N VAL A 5 17.84 -58.59 24.35
CA VAL A 5 17.96 -58.52 22.91
C VAL A 5 17.68 -57.10 22.32
N PHE A 6 17.01 -56.23 23.08
CA PHE A 6 16.51 -54.92 22.59
C PHE A 6 16.98 -53.69 23.37
N GLN A 7 18.16 -53.64 23.96
CA GLN A 7 18.76 -52.44 24.60
C GLN A 7 20.15 -52.12 24.08
N THR A 8 20.41 -50.81 23.78
CA THR A 8 21.73 -50.30 23.42
C THR A 8 22.23 -49.29 24.46
N ASP A 9 23.43 -49.48 24.98
CA ASP A 9 24.05 -48.69 26.08
C ASP A 9 24.76 -47.38 25.67
N SER A 10 24.58 -46.86 24.51
CA SER A 10 25.42 -45.72 24.07
C SER A 10 24.80 -44.34 24.28
N ARG A 11 25.10 -43.72 25.45
CA ARG A 11 24.84 -42.31 25.75
C ARG A 11 25.74 -41.29 24.98
N ARG A 12 26.73 -41.76 24.18
CA ARG A 12 27.73 -40.91 23.51
C ARG A 12 27.13 -40.03 22.42
N ARG A 13 26.16 -40.49 21.64
CA ARG A 13 25.49 -39.71 20.57
C ARG A 13 24.70 -38.52 21.13
N TRP A 14 23.97 -38.71 22.24
CA TRP A 14 23.19 -37.68 22.89
C TRP A 14 24.03 -36.59 23.55
N ARG A 15 25.22 -36.90 24.09
CA ARG A 15 26.16 -35.90 24.59
C ARG A 15 26.76 -35.03 23.47
N ARG A 16 27.12 -35.60 22.33
CA ARG A 16 27.65 -34.84 21.18
C ARG A 16 26.58 -33.88 20.66
N PHE A 17 25.33 -34.35 20.50
CA PHE A 17 24.19 -33.51 20.06
C PHE A 17 23.98 -32.31 21.00
N LYS A 18 23.96 -32.52 22.34
CA LYS A 18 23.79 -31.42 23.30
C LYS A 18 24.93 -30.39 23.23
N TRP A 19 26.18 -30.83 23.04
CA TRP A 19 27.31 -29.91 22.91
C TRP A 19 27.25 -29.11 21.61
N THR A 20 26.90 -29.72 20.52
CA THR A 20 26.72 -29.04 19.22
C THR A 20 25.60 -27.99 19.29
N MET A 21 24.45 -28.35 19.88
CA MET A 21 23.33 -27.40 20.11
C MET A 21 23.77 -26.22 21.00
N ARG A 22 24.47 -26.46 22.09
CA ARG A 22 24.96 -25.37 22.97
C ARG A 22 25.93 -24.44 22.23
N PHE A 23 26.80 -24.96 21.40
CA PHE A 23 27.73 -24.18 20.60
C PHE A 23 26.98 -23.26 19.64
N PHE A 24 26.00 -23.78 18.91
CA PHE A 24 25.16 -22.97 18.01
C PHE A 24 24.32 -21.91 18.73
N VAL A 25 23.72 -22.24 19.87
CA VAL A 25 22.98 -21.29 20.70
C VAL A 25 23.92 -20.18 21.24
N THR A 26 25.13 -20.50 21.64
CA THR A 26 26.10 -19.48 22.11
C THR A 26 26.51 -18.53 20.99
N ILE A 27 26.73 -19.04 19.77
CA ILE A 27 27.01 -18.19 18.60
C ILE A 27 25.81 -17.29 18.29
N LEU A 28 24.60 -17.84 18.30
CA LEU A 28 23.39 -17.07 18.03
C LEU A 28 23.19 -15.92 19.04
N VAL A 29 23.43 -16.21 20.35
CA VAL A 29 23.33 -15.18 21.40
C VAL A 29 24.42 -14.12 21.23
N PHE A 30 25.64 -14.51 20.90
CA PHE A 30 26.73 -13.58 20.63
C PHE A 30 26.44 -12.66 19.46
N LEU A 31 25.94 -13.22 18.34
CA LEU A 31 25.52 -12.43 17.17
C LEU A 31 24.38 -11.47 17.49
N LEU A 32 23.44 -11.90 18.31
CA LEU A 32 22.31 -11.07 18.76
C LEU A 32 22.78 -9.88 19.62
N VAL A 33 23.75 -10.12 20.53
CA VAL A 33 24.32 -9.06 21.37
C VAL A 33 25.10 -8.04 20.54
N VAL A 34 25.93 -8.49 19.58
CA VAL A 34 26.65 -7.61 18.66
C VAL A 34 25.65 -6.75 17.87
N PHE A 35 24.59 -7.36 17.39
CA PHE A 35 23.54 -6.68 16.62
C PHE A 35 22.80 -5.59 17.42
N ILE A 36 22.45 -5.88 18.67
CA ILE A 36 21.78 -4.93 19.58
C ILE A 36 22.71 -3.74 19.89
N THR A 37 23.99 -4.02 20.16
CA THR A 37 24.98 -2.97 20.51
C THR A 37 25.17 -2.00 19.35
N MET A 38 25.20 -2.49 18.12
CA MET A 38 25.38 -1.68 16.91
C MET A 38 24.22 -0.74 16.63
N PHE A 39 23.00 -1.17 16.92
CA PHE A 39 21.81 -0.34 16.71
C PHE A 39 21.64 0.76 17.76
N ALA A 40 22.20 0.59 18.94
CA ALA A 40 22.18 1.56 20.03
C ALA A 40 23.12 2.75 19.82
N MET A 41 24.06 2.68 18.87
CA MET A 41 25.05 3.71 18.60
C MET A 41 24.57 4.69 17.53
N GLU A 42 24.11 5.87 17.94
CA GLU A 42 23.54 6.90 17.05
C GLU A 42 24.60 7.87 16.51
N GLY A 43 24.72 7.95 15.19
CA GLY A 43 25.38 9.06 14.51
C GLY A 43 24.49 9.61 13.39
N SER A 44 24.09 10.86 13.47
CA SER A 44 23.47 11.56 12.33
C SER A 44 24.49 12.50 11.74
N PRO A 45 24.77 12.43 10.41
CA PRO A 45 25.63 13.41 9.79
C PRO A 45 25.00 14.79 9.86
N SER A 46 25.79 15.82 10.10
CA SER A 46 25.33 17.21 9.93
C SER A 46 25.50 17.64 8.49
N LEU A 47 24.52 18.33 7.95
CA LEU A 47 24.70 18.98 6.64
C LEU A 47 25.73 20.10 6.80
N PRO A 48 26.88 20.06 6.07
CA PRO A 48 27.96 21.02 6.24
C PRO A 48 27.62 22.45 5.76
N PHE A 49 26.46 22.62 5.15
CA PHE A 49 25.96 23.88 4.60
C PHE A 49 24.58 24.27 5.14
N ARG A 50 24.17 23.71 6.28
CA ARG A 50 22.91 24.02 6.93
C ARG A 50 22.93 25.48 7.37
N HIS A 51 22.02 26.30 6.88
CA HIS A 51 21.68 27.56 7.50
C HIS A 51 20.93 27.26 8.81
N ASP A 52 21.27 27.99 9.86
CA ASP A 52 20.53 27.90 11.11
C ASP A 52 19.06 28.21 10.84
N TYR A 53 18.22 27.18 10.93
CA TYR A 53 16.79 27.38 10.92
C TYR A 53 16.40 28.11 12.21
N ARG A 54 16.33 29.44 12.15
CA ARG A 54 15.83 30.23 13.28
C ARG A 54 14.33 29.95 13.39
N GLY A 55 13.96 29.11 14.33
CA GLY A 55 12.57 28.77 14.64
C GLY A 55 12.21 27.31 14.47
N VAL A 56 13.03 26.49 13.79
CA VAL A 56 12.78 25.07 13.74
C VAL A 56 13.32 24.40 14.98
N VAL A 57 12.39 24.16 15.89
CA VAL A 57 12.40 22.99 16.73
C VAL A 57 13.18 23.08 18.00
N THR A 58 12.43 23.17 18.99
CA THR A 58 12.55 22.21 20.10
C THR A 58 12.66 20.84 19.50
N ALA A 59 13.85 20.26 19.55
CA ALA A 59 14.13 18.94 19.04
C ALA A 59 13.03 17.98 19.45
N SER A 60 12.25 17.50 18.48
CA SER A 60 11.47 16.30 18.71
C SER A 60 12.46 15.25 19.16
N LYS A 61 12.23 14.63 20.31
CA LYS A 61 13.12 13.62 20.87
C LYS A 61 13.42 12.59 19.77
N PRO A 62 14.66 12.19 19.57
CA PRO A 62 14.97 11.18 18.57
C PRO A 62 14.11 9.95 18.85
N PHE A 63 13.47 9.42 17.82
CA PHE A 63 12.62 8.21 17.86
C PHE A 63 13.22 7.08 18.73
N LEU A 64 14.54 6.94 18.72
CA LEU A 64 15.24 5.86 19.43
C LEU A 64 15.47 6.08 20.93
N LYS A 65 15.29 7.27 21.47
CA LYS A 65 15.51 7.51 22.91
C LYS A 65 14.40 6.99 23.81
N ASP A 66 13.16 6.90 23.32
CA ASP A 66 12.02 6.61 24.15
C ASP A 66 11.40 5.22 23.93
N ASN A 67 11.90 4.41 22.99
CA ASN A 67 11.30 3.12 22.65
C ASN A 67 12.30 1.96 22.74
N LYS A 68 12.21 1.18 23.83
CA LYS A 68 13.03 -0.03 24.04
C LYS A 68 12.90 -1.08 22.92
N ALA A 69 11.77 -1.11 22.21
CA ALA A 69 11.53 -2.05 21.11
C ALA A 69 12.27 -1.69 19.82
N SER A 70 12.66 -0.43 19.64
CA SER A 70 13.37 0.06 18.46
C SER A 70 14.88 0.04 18.59
N GLN A 71 15.40 -0.57 19.64
CA GLN A 71 16.85 -0.62 19.89
C GLN A 71 17.61 -1.63 19.00
N SER A 72 16.93 -2.51 18.28
CA SER A 72 17.58 -3.42 17.35
C SER A 72 17.13 -3.15 15.91
N TYR A 73 18.10 -3.12 14.99
CA TYR A 73 17.84 -2.99 13.54
C TYR A 73 16.80 -4.03 13.07
N LYS A 74 16.97 -5.29 13.45
CA LYS A 74 16.07 -6.38 13.05
C LYS A 74 14.64 -6.16 13.54
N ALA A 75 14.46 -5.75 14.80
CA ALA A 75 13.12 -5.53 15.36
C ALA A 75 12.41 -4.35 14.66
N THR A 76 13.14 -3.27 14.34
CA THR A 76 12.60 -2.14 13.60
C THR A 76 12.27 -2.53 12.15
N ARG A 77 13.18 -3.25 11.48
CA ARG A 77 13.00 -3.78 10.13
C ARG A 77 11.78 -4.71 10.05
N ASP A 78 11.66 -5.65 10.97
CA ASP A 78 10.55 -6.61 10.97
C ASP A 78 9.20 -5.89 11.16
N LYS A 79 9.13 -4.86 12.02
CA LYS A 79 7.93 -4.02 12.16
C LYS A 79 7.56 -3.27 10.88
N ILE A 80 8.56 -2.71 10.20
CA ILE A 80 8.33 -2.00 8.94
C ILE A 80 7.86 -2.97 7.86
N LEU A 81 8.47 -4.15 7.77
CA LEU A 81 8.08 -5.18 6.82
C LEU A 81 6.68 -5.72 7.09
N ASP A 82 6.34 -5.99 8.35
CA ASP A 82 4.99 -6.43 8.73
C ASP A 82 3.93 -5.38 8.37
N ALA A 83 4.21 -4.10 8.64
CA ALA A 83 3.31 -3.02 8.27
C ALA A 83 3.19 -2.86 6.74
N HIS A 84 4.29 -3.01 5.99
CA HIS A 84 4.29 -2.98 4.54
C HIS A 84 3.49 -4.13 3.94
N MET A 85 3.71 -5.36 4.42
CA MET A 85 2.95 -6.54 3.98
C MET A 85 1.46 -6.42 4.31
N HIS A 86 1.13 -5.90 5.50
CA HIS A 86 -0.26 -5.70 5.90
C HIS A 86 -0.97 -4.65 5.03
N ASN A 87 -0.30 -3.53 4.74
CA ASN A 87 -0.86 -2.50 3.88
C ASN A 87 -1.06 -3.00 2.44
N ASN A 88 -0.08 -3.69 1.86
CA ASN A 88 -0.20 -4.27 0.52
C ASN A 88 -1.33 -5.31 0.45
N TYR A 89 -1.44 -6.20 1.46
CA TYR A 89 -2.53 -7.17 1.54
C TYR A 89 -3.90 -6.48 1.64
N MET A 90 -4.01 -5.40 2.44
CA MET A 90 -5.24 -4.63 2.56
C MET A 90 -5.56 -3.81 1.31
N GLU A 91 -4.56 -3.36 0.56
CA GLU A 91 -4.75 -2.73 -0.76
C GLU A 91 -5.26 -3.71 -1.81
N ASP A 92 -4.63 -4.87 -1.94
CA ASP A 92 -5.08 -5.94 -2.85
C ASP A 92 -6.47 -6.47 -2.46
N TYR A 93 -6.73 -6.67 -1.17
CA TYR A 93 -8.05 -7.07 -0.67
C TYR A 93 -9.10 -5.97 -0.92
N ARG A 94 -8.73 -4.70 -0.82
CA ARG A 94 -9.58 -3.56 -1.14
C ARG A 94 -9.89 -3.45 -2.62
N HIS A 95 -8.99 -3.78 -3.50
CA HIS A 95 -9.22 -3.76 -4.95
C HIS A 95 -10.19 -4.85 -5.42
N ASP A 96 -10.13 -6.05 -4.87
CA ASP A 96 -10.93 -7.19 -5.36
C ASP A 96 -12.38 -7.25 -4.83
N HIS A 97 -12.68 -6.64 -3.67
CA HIS A 97 -13.96 -6.89 -2.97
C HIS A 97 -14.90 -5.69 -2.84
N ARG A 98 -14.58 -4.51 -3.37
CA ARG A 98 -15.35 -3.27 -3.14
C ARG A 98 -16.41 -2.92 -4.18
N PHE A 99 -16.59 -3.67 -5.22
CA PHE A 99 -17.52 -3.31 -6.30
C PHE A 99 -18.89 -4.00 -6.26
N VAL A 100 -19.22 -4.71 -5.20
CA VAL A 100 -20.54 -5.38 -5.08
C VAL A 100 -21.29 -4.84 -3.87
N GLY A 101 -22.19 -3.92 -4.09
CA GLY A 101 -23.38 -3.74 -3.27
C GLY A 101 -23.39 -2.67 -2.17
N HIS A 102 -22.41 -1.74 -2.08
CA HIS A 102 -22.46 -0.64 -1.09
C HIS A 102 -22.89 0.72 -1.67
N GLY A 103 -22.82 0.90 -2.98
CA GLY A 103 -23.17 2.16 -3.66
C GLY A 103 -24.62 2.62 -3.38
N ASP A 104 -25.57 1.74 -3.52
CA ASP A 104 -27.00 2.09 -3.40
C ASP A 104 -27.39 2.57 -2.00
N LYS A 105 -26.86 1.95 -0.93
CA LYS A 105 -27.20 2.35 0.45
C LYS A 105 -26.55 3.67 0.87
N ILE A 106 -25.32 3.93 0.42
CA ILE A 106 -24.60 5.17 0.74
C ILE A 106 -25.23 6.31 -0.05
N THR A 107 -25.50 6.11 -1.34
CA THR A 107 -26.19 7.10 -2.20
C THR A 107 -27.57 7.45 -1.66
N GLN A 108 -28.34 6.47 -1.19
CA GLN A 108 -29.66 6.73 -0.59
C GLN A 108 -29.56 7.55 0.70
N LYS A 109 -28.49 7.41 1.49
CA LYS A 109 -28.25 8.27 2.66
C LYS A 109 -28.18 9.74 2.22
N PHE A 110 -27.39 10.07 1.22
CA PHE A 110 -27.22 11.45 0.74
C PHE A 110 -28.49 12.02 0.12
N ILE A 111 -29.24 11.24 -0.64
CA ILE A 111 -30.55 11.64 -1.16
C ILE A 111 -31.52 11.97 -0.02
N ASN A 112 -31.49 11.22 1.08
CA ASN A 112 -32.30 11.52 2.25
C ASN A 112 -31.86 12.85 2.92
N GLU A 113 -30.57 13.14 2.92
CA GLU A 113 -30.03 14.41 3.45
C GLU A 113 -30.47 15.61 2.60
N TRP A 114 -30.53 15.48 1.27
CA TRP A 114 -31.02 16.55 0.38
C TRP A 114 -32.46 16.95 0.69
N ASN A 115 -33.26 15.98 1.10
CA ASN A 115 -34.70 16.20 1.44
C ASN A 115 -34.92 16.57 2.93
N ASP A 116 -33.85 16.60 3.77
CA ASP A 116 -33.96 17.05 5.16
C ASP A 116 -33.81 18.59 5.19
N PRO A 117 -34.84 19.33 5.56
CA PRO A 117 -34.79 20.80 5.54
C PRO A 117 -33.80 21.44 6.49
N ARG A 118 -33.20 20.63 7.38
CA ARG A 118 -32.14 21.09 8.31
C ARG A 118 -30.73 20.92 7.72
N ILE A 119 -30.56 19.99 6.81
CA ILE A 119 -29.27 19.69 6.17
C ILE A 119 -29.28 20.26 4.75
N GLY A 120 -30.20 19.80 3.91
CA GLY A 120 -30.31 20.16 2.49
C GLY A 120 -29.11 19.72 1.67
N VAL A 121 -29.02 20.26 0.49
CA VAL A 121 -27.88 20.11 -0.42
C VAL A 121 -26.65 20.80 0.17
N ARG A 122 -25.53 20.11 0.20
CA ARG A 122 -24.22 20.63 0.56
C ARG A 122 -23.26 20.27 -0.58
N ALA A 123 -23.28 21.11 -1.60
CA ALA A 123 -22.52 20.89 -2.82
C ALA A 123 -21.22 21.70 -2.86
N ALA A 124 -20.30 21.28 -3.71
CA ALA A 124 -19.16 22.08 -4.11
C ALA A 124 -18.76 21.74 -5.53
N TRP A 125 -18.27 22.74 -6.27
CA TRP A 125 -17.71 22.54 -7.59
C TRP A 125 -16.26 22.10 -7.51
N TYR A 126 -15.96 21.01 -8.20
CA TYR A 126 -14.62 20.43 -8.36
C TYR A 126 -14.10 20.71 -9.78
N VAL A 127 -12.92 21.21 -9.87
CA VAL A 127 -12.20 21.46 -11.13
C VAL A 127 -10.89 20.67 -11.15
N ASN A 128 -10.48 20.16 -12.30
CA ASN A 128 -9.27 19.36 -12.44
C ASN A 128 -8.06 20.12 -13.00
N TRP A 129 -8.25 21.36 -13.41
CA TRP A 129 -7.18 22.25 -13.81
C TRP A 129 -6.49 22.98 -12.63
N ASP A 130 -7.06 22.89 -11.42
CA ASP A 130 -6.45 23.37 -10.18
C ASP A 130 -6.17 22.20 -9.24
N THR A 131 -4.91 21.95 -8.96
CA THR A 131 -4.46 20.85 -8.08
C THR A 131 -4.96 20.99 -6.64
N HIS A 132 -5.19 22.23 -6.16
CA HIS A 132 -5.74 22.51 -4.83
C HIS A 132 -7.18 21.98 -4.68
N SER A 133 -7.93 21.87 -5.79
CA SER A 133 -9.30 21.37 -5.79
C SER A 133 -9.37 19.92 -5.28
N LEU A 134 -8.43 19.05 -5.66
CA LEU A 134 -8.37 17.67 -5.18
C LEU A 134 -8.06 17.57 -3.68
N THR A 135 -7.20 18.43 -3.19
CA THR A 135 -6.84 18.45 -1.76
C THR A 135 -7.99 18.93 -0.91
N SER A 136 -8.61 20.04 -1.32
CA SER A 136 -9.82 20.55 -0.68
C SER A 136 -10.95 19.53 -0.69
N LEU A 137 -11.17 18.84 -1.82
CA LEU A 137 -12.11 17.74 -1.92
C LEU A 137 -11.86 16.66 -0.85
N LYS A 138 -10.62 16.21 -0.68
CA LYS A 138 -10.28 15.21 0.34
C LYS A 138 -10.55 15.69 1.76
N GLN A 139 -10.24 16.95 2.05
CA GLN A 139 -10.47 17.56 3.37
C GLN A 139 -11.95 17.75 3.67
N GLY A 140 -12.71 18.28 2.68
CA GLY A 140 -14.13 18.62 2.81
C GLY A 140 -15.11 17.46 2.59
N MET A 141 -14.66 16.33 2.06
CA MET A 141 -15.50 15.22 1.59
C MET A 141 -16.58 14.76 2.58
N LYS A 142 -16.25 14.74 3.87
CA LYS A 142 -17.19 14.32 4.93
C LYS A 142 -18.33 15.32 5.17
N ASN A 143 -18.18 16.56 4.72
CA ASN A 143 -19.11 17.65 4.89
C ASN A 143 -19.94 17.89 3.64
N LEU A 144 -19.61 17.19 2.54
CA LEU A 144 -20.31 17.27 1.26
C LEU A 144 -21.28 16.10 1.09
N ASN A 145 -22.42 16.36 0.49
CA ASN A 145 -23.38 15.33 0.06
C ASN A 145 -23.70 15.39 -1.45
N MET A 146 -22.99 16.26 -2.18
CA MET A 146 -23.01 16.36 -3.64
C MET A 146 -21.68 16.99 -4.10
N VAL A 147 -21.10 16.46 -5.18
CA VAL A 147 -19.98 17.09 -5.89
C VAL A 147 -20.35 17.34 -7.32
N ILE A 148 -20.19 18.58 -7.76
CA ILE A 148 -20.38 18.99 -9.14
C ILE A 148 -18.98 19.07 -9.78
N ALA A 149 -18.73 18.27 -10.81
CA ALA A 149 -17.40 18.13 -11.37
C ALA A 149 -17.33 18.66 -12.81
N GLU A 150 -16.46 19.64 -13.05
CA GLU A 150 -16.29 20.29 -14.36
C GLU A 150 -15.54 19.36 -15.32
N TRP A 151 -16.27 18.41 -15.90
CA TRP A 151 -15.70 17.34 -16.73
C TRP A 151 -16.25 17.24 -18.13
N PHE A 152 -17.35 17.95 -18.46
CA PHE A 152 -18.00 17.89 -19.75
C PHE A 152 -17.93 19.26 -20.43
N PHE A 153 -17.28 19.33 -21.57
CA PHE A 153 -17.01 20.55 -22.30
C PHE A 153 -17.61 20.48 -23.70
N ILE A 154 -18.07 21.61 -24.22
CA ILE A 154 -18.48 21.75 -25.62
C ILE A 154 -17.29 22.22 -26.44
N ASN A 155 -16.74 21.33 -27.29
CA ASN A 155 -15.68 21.74 -28.22
C ASN A 155 -16.22 22.66 -29.28
N PRO A 156 -15.78 23.93 -29.36
CA PRO A 156 -16.40 24.95 -30.24
C PRO A 156 -16.13 24.72 -31.73
N SER A 157 -15.10 23.93 -32.06
CA SER A 157 -14.76 23.63 -33.46
C SER A 157 -15.58 22.47 -34.04
N THR A 158 -16.03 21.55 -33.17
CA THR A 158 -16.73 20.34 -33.61
C THR A 158 -18.19 20.23 -33.20
N ASP A 159 -18.69 21.12 -32.31
CA ASP A 159 -19.99 21.07 -31.65
C ASP A 159 -20.24 19.73 -30.92
N LYS A 160 -19.14 19.05 -30.41
CA LYS A 160 -19.24 17.76 -29.75
C LYS A 160 -18.86 17.87 -28.29
N LEU A 161 -19.38 16.92 -27.51
CA LEU A 161 -19.00 16.72 -26.13
C LEU A 161 -17.52 16.24 -26.06
N GLU A 162 -16.73 16.93 -25.28
CA GLU A 162 -15.39 16.55 -24.85
C GLU A 162 -15.43 16.23 -23.35
N VAL A 163 -14.67 15.22 -22.93
CA VAL A 163 -14.78 14.66 -21.57
C VAL A 163 -13.43 14.58 -20.95
N ASN A 164 -13.27 15.21 -19.78
CA ASN A 164 -12.04 15.24 -19.02
C ASN A 164 -12.26 14.80 -17.57
N ILE A 165 -12.46 13.48 -17.36
CA ILE A 165 -12.73 12.92 -16.03
C ILE A 165 -11.42 12.72 -15.28
N ASP A 166 -11.29 13.35 -14.13
CA ASP A 166 -10.19 13.06 -13.19
C ASP A 166 -10.42 11.72 -12.49
N ALA A 167 -9.59 10.74 -12.85
CA ALA A 167 -9.68 9.40 -12.30
C ALA A 167 -9.26 9.33 -10.81
N LYS A 168 -8.39 10.24 -10.33
CA LYS A 168 -8.00 10.29 -8.90
C LYS A 168 -9.16 10.82 -8.07
N ALA A 169 -9.71 11.97 -8.44
CA ALA A 169 -10.84 12.57 -7.76
C ALA A 169 -12.07 11.64 -7.76
N LEU A 170 -12.38 11.03 -8.89
CA LEU A 170 -13.52 10.10 -9.00
C LEU A 170 -13.35 8.87 -8.08
N ARG A 171 -12.13 8.37 -7.92
CA ARG A 171 -11.86 7.27 -6.95
C ARG A 171 -12.15 7.71 -5.51
N GLU A 172 -11.70 8.91 -5.13
CA GLU A 172 -11.94 9.41 -3.76
C GLU A 172 -13.43 9.67 -3.51
N MET A 173 -14.15 10.30 -4.46
CA MET A 173 -15.59 10.50 -4.37
C MET A 173 -16.36 9.16 -4.24
N ARG A 174 -15.99 8.16 -5.03
CA ARG A 174 -16.57 6.81 -4.95
C ARG A 174 -16.28 6.11 -3.62
N ARG A 175 -15.07 6.26 -3.08
CA ARG A 175 -14.71 5.72 -1.75
C ARG A 175 -15.58 6.32 -0.65
N ALA A 176 -15.83 7.61 -0.73
CA ALA A 176 -16.71 8.29 0.20
C ALA A 176 -18.20 8.01 -0.06
N GLY A 177 -18.53 7.52 -1.23
CA GLY A 177 -19.90 7.28 -1.69
C GLY A 177 -20.69 8.55 -1.97
N VAL A 178 -20.00 9.71 -2.12
CA VAL A 178 -20.64 10.99 -2.39
C VAL A 178 -21.17 11.02 -3.83
N PRO A 179 -22.42 11.45 -4.05
CA PRO A 179 -22.99 11.64 -5.37
C PRO A 179 -22.20 12.62 -6.22
N VAL A 180 -21.96 12.26 -7.47
CA VAL A 180 -21.19 13.06 -8.44
C VAL A 180 -22.10 13.40 -9.62
N LEU A 181 -22.17 14.69 -9.92
CA LEU A 181 -22.84 15.23 -11.10
C LEU A 181 -21.76 15.90 -11.98
N PRO A 182 -21.38 15.29 -13.12
CA PRO A 182 -20.51 16.00 -14.05
C PRO A 182 -21.21 17.28 -14.55
N MET A 183 -20.45 18.36 -14.63
CA MET A 183 -20.93 19.66 -15.12
C MET A 183 -20.67 19.76 -16.62
N LEU A 184 -21.70 20.07 -17.39
CA LEU A 184 -21.61 20.48 -18.79
C LEU A 184 -21.42 21.97 -18.85
N THR A 185 -20.28 22.44 -19.40
CA THR A 185 -20.05 23.88 -19.62
C THR A 185 -19.77 24.19 -21.09
N ASN A 186 -20.09 25.43 -21.48
CA ASN A 186 -19.69 26.02 -22.77
C ASN A 186 -18.42 26.86 -22.63
N ASN A 187 -17.76 26.87 -21.46
CA ASN A 187 -16.42 27.39 -21.31
C ASN A 187 -15.42 26.41 -21.97
N TYR A 188 -14.52 26.91 -22.79
CA TYR A 188 -13.50 26.13 -23.46
C TYR A 188 -12.24 26.99 -23.70
N GLY A 189 -11.14 26.64 -23.01
CA GLY A 189 -9.92 27.41 -23.09
C GLY A 189 -10.02 28.81 -22.47
N GLU A 190 -10.64 28.90 -21.30
CA GLU A 190 -10.86 30.11 -20.50
C GLU A 190 -11.86 31.12 -21.10
N GLU A 191 -12.59 30.75 -22.18
CA GLU A 191 -13.60 31.61 -22.81
C GLU A 191 -14.94 30.88 -22.97
N PHE A 192 -16.02 31.55 -22.68
CA PHE A 192 -17.39 31.06 -23.01
C PHE A 192 -17.62 31.14 -24.52
N ASN A 193 -18.26 30.12 -25.09
CA ASN A 193 -18.50 29.96 -26.51
C ASN A 193 -19.98 29.98 -26.87
N PRO A 194 -20.65 31.15 -26.93
CA PRO A 194 -22.07 31.27 -27.23
C PRO A 194 -22.45 30.73 -28.63
N GLN A 195 -21.56 30.85 -29.61
CA GLN A 195 -21.87 30.43 -30.99
C GLN A 195 -21.97 28.90 -31.10
N ALA A 196 -21.09 28.16 -30.42
CA ALA A 196 -21.12 26.70 -30.43
C ALA A 196 -22.40 26.17 -29.77
N ILE A 197 -22.69 26.67 -28.57
CA ILE A 197 -23.89 26.26 -27.84
C ILE A 197 -25.16 26.71 -28.58
N GLY A 198 -25.21 27.90 -29.17
CA GLY A 198 -26.33 28.37 -29.98
C GLY A 198 -26.63 27.45 -31.18
N ARG A 199 -25.61 26.92 -31.87
CA ARG A 199 -25.76 25.92 -32.96
C ARG A 199 -26.34 24.59 -32.46
N ILE A 200 -26.04 24.22 -31.22
CA ILE A 200 -26.56 22.99 -30.60
C ILE A 200 -28.01 23.22 -30.15
N LEU A 201 -28.27 24.29 -29.42
CA LEU A 201 -29.59 24.59 -28.87
C LEU A 201 -30.64 24.77 -29.96
N SER A 202 -30.29 25.31 -31.12
CA SER A 202 -31.22 25.52 -32.24
C SER A 202 -31.52 24.26 -33.04
N ASP A 203 -30.65 23.24 -33.01
CA ASP A 203 -30.80 21.99 -33.79
C ASP A 203 -31.25 20.82 -32.90
N LYS A 204 -32.45 20.30 -33.12
CA LYS A 204 -33.00 19.17 -32.35
C LYS A 204 -32.15 17.92 -32.45
N GLY A 205 -31.54 17.65 -33.62
CA GLY A 205 -30.68 16.48 -33.83
C GLY A 205 -29.43 16.57 -32.99
N LYS A 206 -28.75 17.74 -32.96
CA LYS A 206 -27.57 18.00 -32.15
C LYS A 206 -27.89 17.93 -30.65
N ARG A 207 -29.00 18.53 -30.21
CA ARG A 207 -29.44 18.41 -28.80
C ARG A 207 -29.62 16.95 -28.40
N THR A 208 -30.34 16.17 -29.19
CA THR A 208 -30.56 14.73 -28.91
C THR A 208 -29.25 13.96 -28.88
N GLN A 209 -28.33 14.24 -29.80
CA GLN A 209 -27.00 13.59 -29.83
C GLN A 209 -26.17 13.92 -28.56
N LEU A 210 -26.14 15.22 -28.18
CA LEU A 210 -25.42 15.66 -26.98
C LEU A 210 -25.99 14.97 -25.72
N ILE A 211 -27.32 15.02 -25.54
CA ILE A 211 -28.02 14.43 -24.40
C ILE A 211 -27.72 12.92 -24.29
N ASN A 212 -27.80 12.17 -25.39
CA ASN A 212 -27.53 10.75 -25.40
C ASN A 212 -26.04 10.45 -25.07
N SER A 213 -25.11 11.24 -25.61
CA SER A 213 -23.70 11.09 -25.32
C SER A 213 -23.39 11.28 -23.83
N MET A 214 -23.96 12.31 -23.20
CA MET A 214 -23.83 12.56 -21.76
C MET A 214 -24.45 11.42 -20.93
N LEU A 215 -25.67 10.98 -21.31
CA LEU A 215 -26.32 9.88 -20.61
C LEU A 215 -25.52 8.57 -20.64
N ASP A 216 -24.94 8.22 -21.79
CA ASP A 216 -24.13 7.00 -21.94
C ASP A 216 -22.89 7.05 -21.04
N ILE A 217 -22.25 8.22 -20.93
CA ILE A 217 -21.09 8.42 -20.06
C ILE A 217 -21.50 8.37 -18.58
N CYS A 218 -22.62 9.01 -18.22
CA CYS A 218 -23.16 8.99 -16.86
C CYS A 218 -23.51 7.57 -16.43
N ARG A 219 -24.13 6.77 -17.29
CA ARG A 219 -24.43 5.35 -17.03
C ARG A 219 -23.16 4.52 -16.84
N LYS A 220 -22.19 4.69 -17.76
CA LYS A 220 -20.91 3.95 -17.71
C LYS A 220 -20.16 4.22 -16.42
N ASN A 221 -20.20 5.43 -15.91
CA ASN A 221 -19.47 5.85 -14.72
C ASN A 221 -20.35 5.86 -13.46
N HIS A 222 -21.62 5.42 -13.52
CA HIS A 222 -22.53 5.39 -12.39
C HIS A 222 -22.71 6.77 -11.72
N PHE A 223 -22.72 7.85 -12.49
CA PHE A 223 -23.04 9.17 -11.99
C PHE A 223 -24.52 9.27 -11.64
N GLN A 224 -24.85 10.09 -10.64
CA GLN A 224 -26.21 10.21 -10.12
C GLN A 224 -27.07 11.21 -10.89
N GLY A 225 -26.46 12.00 -11.74
CA GLY A 225 -27.14 13.02 -12.54
C GLY A 225 -26.17 13.81 -13.37
N ILE A 226 -26.58 15.01 -13.74
CA ILE A 226 -25.81 15.98 -14.49
C ILE A 226 -26.10 17.38 -13.97
N ASN A 227 -25.10 18.24 -13.97
CA ASN A 227 -25.25 19.69 -13.81
C ASN A 227 -25.01 20.37 -15.16
N VAL A 228 -25.68 21.49 -15.41
CA VAL A 228 -25.56 22.27 -16.65
C VAL A 228 -25.22 23.70 -16.31
N ASP A 229 -24.04 24.12 -16.75
CA ASP A 229 -23.50 25.47 -16.62
C ASP A 229 -23.27 26.06 -18.02
N LEU A 230 -24.23 26.79 -18.51
CA LEU A 230 -24.20 27.43 -19.82
C LEU A 230 -24.37 28.93 -19.66
N GLU A 231 -23.28 29.65 -19.84
CA GLU A 231 -23.21 31.09 -19.61
C GLU A 231 -22.96 31.87 -20.89
N GLU A 232 -23.18 33.22 -20.82
CA GLU A 232 -22.97 34.18 -21.91
C GLU A 232 -23.66 33.76 -23.22
N LEU A 233 -24.87 33.22 -23.12
CA LEU A 233 -25.50 32.56 -24.25
C LEU A 233 -25.78 33.53 -25.42
N ASN A 234 -26.01 34.80 -25.12
CA ASN A 234 -26.33 35.85 -26.15
C ASN A 234 -27.43 35.40 -27.13
N ILE A 235 -28.41 34.67 -26.62
CA ILE A 235 -29.52 34.11 -27.41
C ILE A 235 -30.70 35.10 -27.40
N ASN A 236 -31.28 35.35 -28.57
CA ASN A 236 -32.45 36.22 -28.71
C ASN A 236 -33.74 35.53 -28.21
N ASP A 237 -33.71 34.24 -27.91
CA ASP A 237 -34.83 33.42 -27.48
C ASP A 237 -34.41 32.42 -26.41
N ASN A 238 -34.71 32.74 -25.17
CA ASN A 238 -34.42 31.87 -24.01
C ASN A 238 -35.20 30.55 -24.02
N SER A 239 -36.24 30.43 -24.89
CA SER A 239 -36.95 29.17 -25.08
C SER A 239 -36.05 28.06 -25.64
N LEU A 240 -34.95 28.37 -26.32
CA LEU A 240 -33.98 27.37 -26.81
C LEU A 240 -33.31 26.59 -25.65
N LEU A 241 -32.86 27.30 -24.63
CA LEU A 241 -32.31 26.70 -23.41
C LEU A 241 -33.39 25.90 -22.67
N THR A 242 -34.60 26.49 -22.50
CA THR A 242 -35.70 25.81 -21.85
C THR A 242 -36.08 24.51 -22.56
N ASN A 243 -36.10 24.51 -23.90
CA ASN A 243 -36.36 23.29 -24.68
C ASN A 243 -35.29 22.21 -24.50
N PHE A 244 -34.03 22.63 -24.48
CA PHE A 244 -32.93 21.72 -24.21
C PHE A 244 -33.07 21.09 -22.82
N MET A 245 -33.27 21.89 -21.79
CA MET A 245 -33.46 21.40 -20.42
C MET A 245 -34.69 20.48 -20.30
N ALA A 246 -35.76 20.77 -20.98
CA ALA A 246 -36.93 19.91 -21.01
C ALA A 246 -36.68 18.56 -21.69
N GLU A 247 -35.88 18.50 -22.76
CA GLU A 247 -35.45 17.25 -23.40
C GLU A 247 -34.49 16.47 -22.52
N LEU A 248 -33.49 17.15 -21.89
CA LEU A 248 -32.50 16.60 -20.96
C LEU A 248 -33.20 15.99 -19.74
N TYR A 249 -34.06 16.76 -19.08
CA TYR A 249 -34.79 16.34 -17.88
C TYR A 249 -35.59 15.06 -18.12
N ARG A 250 -36.40 15.02 -19.21
CA ARG A 250 -37.17 13.80 -19.54
C ARG A 250 -36.28 12.60 -19.77
N THR A 251 -35.15 12.80 -20.43
CA THR A 251 -34.23 11.71 -20.78
C THR A 251 -33.51 11.18 -19.56
N PHE A 252 -32.98 12.05 -18.69
CA PHE A 252 -32.25 11.65 -17.48
C PHE A 252 -33.19 11.08 -16.41
N HIS A 253 -34.35 11.68 -16.18
CA HIS A 253 -35.38 11.16 -15.26
C HIS A 253 -35.92 9.78 -15.67
N ALA A 254 -36.07 9.50 -16.97
CA ALA A 254 -36.40 8.17 -17.44
C ALA A 254 -35.32 7.11 -17.08
N ASN A 255 -34.15 7.55 -16.63
CA ASN A 255 -33.03 6.75 -16.20
C ASN A 255 -32.68 6.88 -14.70
N ASN A 256 -33.62 7.48 -13.92
CA ASN A 256 -33.45 7.76 -12.47
C ASN A 256 -32.19 8.60 -12.15
N MET A 257 -31.93 9.62 -12.98
CA MET A 257 -30.80 10.54 -12.79
C MET A 257 -31.33 11.96 -12.58
N TYR A 258 -30.63 12.70 -11.70
CA TYR A 258 -30.95 14.11 -11.41
C TYR A 258 -30.46 15.03 -12.52
N VAL A 259 -31.17 16.15 -12.66
CA VAL A 259 -30.79 17.24 -13.56
C VAL A 259 -30.77 18.52 -12.75
N THR A 260 -29.64 19.20 -12.75
CA THR A 260 -29.43 20.47 -12.08
C THR A 260 -28.82 21.48 -13.03
N GLN A 261 -28.98 22.76 -12.74
CA GLN A 261 -28.47 23.84 -13.59
C GLN A 261 -27.98 25.01 -12.75
N ASP A 262 -26.88 25.61 -13.18
CA ASP A 262 -26.34 26.85 -12.64
C ASP A 262 -27.00 28.05 -13.35
N ILE A 263 -27.36 29.07 -12.59
CA ILE A 263 -27.99 30.27 -13.11
C ILE A 263 -27.29 31.52 -12.58
N ALA A 264 -26.93 32.42 -13.49
CA ALA A 264 -26.41 33.72 -13.11
C ALA A 264 -27.50 34.68 -12.61
N THR A 265 -27.13 35.50 -11.65
CA THR A 265 -28.05 36.47 -11.04
C THR A 265 -28.47 37.53 -12.06
N PHE A 266 -29.77 37.91 -12.05
CA PHE A 266 -30.32 38.97 -12.88
C PHE A 266 -30.12 38.82 -14.40
N ASN A 267 -29.85 37.59 -14.87
CA ASN A 267 -29.56 37.34 -16.27
C ASN A 267 -30.83 36.96 -17.05
N GLU A 268 -31.15 37.71 -18.12
CA GLU A 268 -32.33 37.54 -18.96
C GLU A 268 -32.25 36.34 -19.93
N ASP A 269 -31.06 35.72 -20.08
CA ASP A 269 -30.92 34.50 -20.88
C ASP A 269 -31.67 33.32 -20.27
N TYR A 270 -32.00 33.40 -18.97
CA TYR A 270 -32.70 32.34 -18.23
C TYR A 270 -34.18 32.69 -17.99
N ASP A 271 -35.11 31.88 -18.56
CA ASP A 271 -36.48 31.83 -18.07
C ASP A 271 -36.56 30.95 -16.83
N VAL A 272 -36.14 31.51 -15.67
CA VAL A 272 -35.97 30.78 -14.42
C VAL A 272 -37.26 30.07 -13.95
N GLN A 273 -38.44 30.63 -14.25
CA GLN A 273 -39.74 30.01 -13.93
C GLN A 273 -39.97 28.73 -14.72
N GLN A 274 -39.62 28.73 -16.01
CA GLN A 274 -39.73 27.53 -16.84
C GLN A 274 -38.62 26.54 -16.53
N LEU A 275 -37.41 27.01 -16.30
CA LEU A 275 -36.26 26.17 -15.95
C LEU A 275 -36.48 25.42 -14.62
N ALA A 276 -37.15 26.03 -13.63
CA ALA A 276 -37.54 25.38 -12.39
C ALA A 276 -38.42 24.14 -12.57
N ARG A 277 -39.10 23.99 -13.72
CA ARG A 277 -39.90 22.80 -14.04
C ARG A 277 -39.08 21.64 -14.57
N TYR A 278 -37.90 21.93 -15.12
CA TYR A 278 -37.05 20.97 -15.80
C TYR A 278 -35.70 20.79 -15.11
N ASN A 279 -35.65 21.15 -13.83
CA ASN A 279 -34.51 20.94 -12.95
C ASN A 279 -34.96 20.38 -11.59
N ASP A 280 -34.18 19.55 -10.98
CA ASP A 280 -34.36 19.12 -9.60
C ASP A 280 -33.90 20.20 -8.65
N TYR A 281 -32.73 20.80 -8.92
CA TYR A 281 -32.20 21.96 -8.23
C TYR A 281 -31.68 22.99 -9.25
N LEU A 282 -31.83 24.27 -8.90
CA LEU A 282 -31.21 25.40 -9.56
C LEU A 282 -30.19 26.02 -8.60
N PHE A 283 -28.97 26.14 -9.04
CA PHE A 283 -27.86 26.74 -8.28
C PHE A 283 -27.72 28.21 -8.67
N LEU A 284 -28.10 29.10 -7.75
CA LEU A 284 -27.94 30.53 -7.95
C LEU A 284 -26.49 30.93 -7.72
N MET A 285 -25.81 31.38 -8.73
CA MET A 285 -24.44 31.93 -8.62
C MET A 285 -24.51 33.33 -8.00
N ALA A 286 -24.60 33.37 -6.64
CA ALA A 286 -24.75 34.62 -5.90
C ALA A 286 -23.39 35.23 -5.55
N TYR A 287 -22.58 35.46 -6.58
CA TYR A 287 -21.21 35.99 -6.49
C TYR A 287 -20.89 36.76 -7.78
N ASP A 288 -19.68 37.37 -7.83
CA ASP A 288 -19.20 38.23 -8.92
C ASP A 288 -19.98 39.54 -9.05
N GLU A 289 -20.42 40.13 -7.90
CA GLU A 289 -20.92 41.48 -7.88
C GLU A 289 -19.91 42.45 -8.50
N HIS A 290 -18.61 42.27 -8.14
CA HIS A 290 -17.46 42.83 -8.81
C HIS A 290 -16.54 41.70 -9.23
N ASN A 291 -16.01 41.76 -10.45
CA ASN A 291 -15.21 40.70 -11.07
C ASN A 291 -14.02 41.28 -11.87
N SER A 292 -13.34 40.48 -12.63
CA SER A 292 -12.15 40.86 -13.42
C SER A 292 -12.44 41.94 -14.47
N THR A 293 -13.68 42.15 -14.88
CA THR A 293 -14.07 43.12 -15.91
C THR A 293 -14.70 44.40 -15.31
N SER A 294 -14.90 44.45 -14.00
CA SER A 294 -15.51 45.56 -13.28
C SER A 294 -14.49 46.45 -12.55
N ALA A 295 -14.94 47.54 -11.96
CA ALA A 295 -14.16 48.27 -10.96
C ALA A 295 -13.97 47.41 -9.71
N ALA A 296 -12.85 47.63 -8.99
CA ALA A 296 -12.57 46.90 -7.73
C ALA A 296 -13.65 47.16 -6.68
N GLY A 297 -14.17 46.08 -6.12
CA GLY A 297 -15.23 46.08 -5.09
C GLY A 297 -15.40 44.69 -4.47
N ASP A 298 -16.47 44.48 -3.72
CA ASP A 298 -16.74 43.23 -3.06
C ASP A 298 -17.13 42.10 -4.04
N VAL A 299 -16.70 40.89 -3.76
CA VAL A 299 -17.02 39.71 -4.60
C VAL A 299 -18.51 39.38 -4.49
N ALA A 300 -19.06 39.47 -3.28
CA ALA A 300 -20.47 39.24 -3.00
C ALA A 300 -20.84 39.98 -1.70
N SER A 301 -21.26 41.25 -1.82
CA SER A 301 -21.71 41.96 -0.64
C SER A 301 -23.02 41.40 -0.10
N GLN A 302 -23.24 41.48 1.21
CA GLN A 302 -24.47 40.97 1.83
C GLN A 302 -25.72 41.50 1.18
N HIS A 303 -25.78 42.82 0.99
CA HIS A 303 -26.94 43.46 0.38
C HIS A 303 -27.21 43.06 -1.07
N TRP A 304 -26.14 42.81 -1.82
CA TRP A 304 -26.33 42.35 -3.21
C TRP A 304 -26.82 40.91 -3.21
N MET A 305 -26.25 40.04 -2.37
CA MET A 305 -26.67 38.66 -2.25
C MET A 305 -28.11 38.52 -1.74
N GLU A 306 -28.56 39.38 -0.82
CA GLU A 306 -29.96 39.44 -0.42
C GLU A 306 -30.87 39.73 -1.62
N ARG A 307 -30.56 40.76 -2.39
CA ARG A 307 -31.33 41.10 -3.61
C ARG A 307 -31.35 39.96 -4.64
N ALA A 308 -30.21 39.29 -4.82
CA ALA A 308 -30.10 38.13 -5.73
C ALA A 308 -30.97 36.96 -5.25
N THR A 309 -30.98 36.69 -3.96
CA THR A 309 -31.77 35.62 -3.34
C THR A 309 -33.25 35.94 -3.37
N ASP A 310 -33.66 37.20 -3.08
CA ASP A 310 -35.06 37.67 -3.20
C ASP A 310 -35.56 37.48 -4.62
N TRP A 311 -34.82 37.98 -5.62
CA TRP A 311 -35.18 37.82 -7.04
C TRP A 311 -35.34 36.32 -7.41
N ALA A 312 -34.45 35.46 -6.97
CA ALA A 312 -34.56 34.05 -7.28
C ALA A 312 -35.73 33.38 -6.55
N ALA A 313 -35.97 33.70 -5.28
CA ALA A 313 -37.04 33.12 -4.47
C ALA A 313 -38.45 33.56 -4.92
N GLU A 314 -38.58 34.74 -5.55
CA GLU A 314 -39.84 35.19 -6.16
C GLU A 314 -40.20 34.34 -7.41
N ASN A 315 -39.23 33.70 -8.06
CA ASN A 315 -39.41 33.03 -9.35
C ASN A 315 -39.17 31.50 -9.29
N ILE A 316 -38.48 31.03 -8.30
CA ILE A 316 -38.08 29.61 -8.12
C ILE A 316 -38.58 29.10 -6.77
N PRO A 317 -39.21 27.93 -6.67
CA PRO A 317 -39.58 27.33 -5.39
C PRO A 317 -38.33 27.14 -4.49
N ASN A 318 -38.42 27.59 -3.23
CA ASN A 318 -37.25 27.58 -2.32
C ASN A 318 -36.66 26.17 -2.09
N ASP A 319 -37.49 25.14 -2.16
CA ASP A 319 -37.09 23.75 -2.07
C ASP A 319 -36.29 23.21 -3.28
N LYS A 320 -36.18 24.05 -4.33
CA LYS A 320 -35.35 23.78 -5.51
C LYS A 320 -34.19 24.74 -5.67
N LEU A 321 -34.14 25.80 -4.87
CA LEU A 321 -33.10 26.84 -4.94
C LEU A 321 -31.93 26.53 -4.03
N VAL A 322 -30.74 26.35 -4.61
CA VAL A 322 -29.47 26.20 -3.90
C VAL A 322 -28.67 27.48 -4.05
N LEU A 323 -28.20 28.04 -2.93
CA LEU A 323 -27.41 29.28 -2.95
C LEU A 323 -25.92 28.94 -3.18
N GLY A 324 -25.39 29.42 -4.30
CA GLY A 324 -23.95 29.37 -4.61
C GLY A 324 -23.21 30.48 -3.87
N LEU A 325 -22.11 30.12 -3.21
CA LEU A 325 -21.31 31.00 -2.37
C LEU A 325 -19.89 31.13 -2.95
N ALA A 326 -19.38 32.36 -3.03
CA ALA A 326 -17.99 32.59 -3.37
C ALA A 326 -17.05 32.06 -2.28
N SER A 327 -15.95 31.49 -2.66
CA SER A 327 -14.86 31.10 -1.76
C SER A 327 -13.48 31.58 -2.25
N TYR A 328 -13.46 32.74 -2.89
CA TYR A 328 -12.29 33.33 -3.55
C TYR A 328 -12.33 34.86 -3.43
N GLY A 329 -11.36 35.50 -4.05
CA GLY A 329 -11.31 36.96 -4.17
C GLY A 329 -10.68 37.41 -5.48
N TYR A 330 -10.53 38.70 -5.59
CA TYR A 330 -9.84 39.37 -6.70
C TYR A 330 -8.78 40.33 -6.20
N ASP A 331 -7.70 40.41 -6.96
CA ASP A 331 -6.60 41.39 -6.80
C ASP A 331 -6.54 42.27 -8.04
N TRP A 332 -6.98 43.53 -7.93
CA TRP A 332 -6.96 44.51 -8.98
C TRP A 332 -5.73 45.42 -8.85
N SER A 333 -4.93 45.50 -9.90
CA SER A 333 -3.85 46.45 -9.99
C SER A 333 -4.31 47.79 -10.59
N ALA A 334 -3.56 48.84 -10.29
CA ALA A 334 -3.87 50.21 -10.77
C ALA A 334 -3.84 50.39 -12.29
N ASP A 335 -3.20 49.49 -13.02
CA ASP A 335 -3.16 49.48 -14.49
C ASP A 335 -4.30 48.68 -15.15
N GLY A 336 -5.19 48.13 -14.36
CA GLY A 336 -6.40 47.45 -14.82
C GLY A 336 -6.25 45.92 -14.96
N GLU A 337 -5.09 45.34 -14.61
CA GLU A 337 -4.97 43.88 -14.47
C GLU A 337 -5.74 43.40 -13.24
N CYS A 338 -6.39 42.25 -13.37
CA CYS A 338 -7.12 41.65 -12.27
C CYS A 338 -6.84 40.14 -12.24
N ASN A 339 -6.45 39.63 -11.08
CA ASN A 339 -6.21 38.23 -10.86
C ASN A 339 -7.18 37.65 -9.83
N THR A 340 -7.70 36.46 -10.07
CA THR A 340 -8.44 35.71 -9.05
C THR A 340 -7.48 35.22 -7.98
N VAL A 341 -7.83 35.35 -6.71
CA VAL A 341 -7.00 34.89 -5.59
C VAL A 341 -7.81 33.94 -4.68
N SER A 342 -7.18 32.88 -4.23
CA SER A 342 -7.69 32.05 -3.16
C SER A 342 -7.57 32.78 -1.81
N PHE A 343 -8.30 32.31 -0.79
CA PHE A 343 -8.11 32.79 0.58
C PHE A 343 -6.65 32.73 1.01
N ASN A 344 -5.98 31.58 0.75
CA ASN A 344 -4.58 31.41 1.11
C ASN A 344 -3.64 32.41 0.41
N GLN A 345 -3.86 32.66 -0.88
CA GLN A 345 -3.10 33.66 -1.63
C GLN A 345 -3.35 35.08 -1.11
N ALA A 346 -4.59 35.43 -0.81
CA ALA A 346 -4.92 36.73 -0.24
C ALA A 346 -4.22 36.96 1.12
N ILE A 347 -4.23 35.93 1.99
CA ILE A 347 -3.52 35.99 3.28
C ILE A 347 -1.99 36.08 3.08
N ALA A 348 -1.44 35.30 2.15
CA ALA A 348 0.00 35.34 1.86
C ALA A 348 0.46 36.68 1.32
N ASN A 349 -0.31 37.29 0.42
CA ASN A 349 -0.05 38.63 -0.11
C ASN A 349 -0.10 39.69 1.00
N ALA A 350 -1.10 39.63 1.87
CA ALA A 350 -1.21 40.54 3.01
C ALA A 350 -0.04 40.39 3.98
N TYR A 351 0.37 39.16 4.29
CA TYR A 351 1.51 38.84 5.14
C TYR A 351 2.83 39.34 4.54
N GLY A 352 3.08 39.04 3.25
CA GLY A 352 4.30 39.44 2.55
C GLY A 352 4.47 40.95 2.41
N ASN A 353 3.37 41.67 2.33
CA ASN A 353 3.34 43.13 2.21
C ASN A 353 3.12 43.86 3.57
N GLU A 354 3.13 43.12 4.69
CA GLU A 354 2.94 43.65 6.03
C GLU A 354 1.69 44.53 6.15
N THR A 355 0.59 44.20 5.45
CA THR A 355 -0.65 44.98 5.43
C THR A 355 -1.72 44.34 6.31
N GLY A 356 -2.54 45.17 6.94
CA GLY A 356 -3.67 44.71 7.73
C GLY A 356 -4.91 44.42 6.89
N ILE A 357 -5.64 43.38 7.24
CA ILE A 357 -6.90 43.00 6.60
C ILE A 357 -8.04 43.69 7.32
N TYR A 358 -8.94 44.33 6.54
CA TYR A 358 -10.15 44.98 7.01
C TYR A 358 -11.38 44.14 6.69
N PHE A 359 -12.19 43.86 7.70
CA PHE A 359 -13.51 43.23 7.55
C PHE A 359 -14.56 44.35 7.58
N ASP A 360 -15.38 44.39 6.53
CA ASP A 360 -16.49 45.34 6.42
C ASP A 360 -17.75 44.74 7.08
N ASP A 361 -18.27 45.40 8.11
CA ASP A 361 -19.40 44.94 8.91
C ASP A 361 -20.77 45.19 8.24
N ASP A 362 -20.80 45.86 7.09
CA ASP A 362 -21.97 46.10 6.25
C ASP A 362 -22.08 45.10 5.12
N THR A 363 -20.94 44.78 4.51
CA THR A 363 -20.87 43.86 3.35
C THR A 363 -20.39 42.44 3.68
N TYR A 364 -19.82 42.24 4.88
CA TYR A 364 -19.21 41.01 5.34
C TYR A 364 -18.06 40.47 4.47
N ASN A 365 -17.47 41.33 3.65
CA ASN A 365 -16.30 40.96 2.83
C ASN A 365 -15.02 41.49 3.47
N LEU A 366 -13.91 40.89 3.08
CA LEU A 366 -12.58 41.27 3.54
C LEU A 366 -11.85 42.03 2.42
N SER A 367 -11.10 43.06 2.81
CA SER A 367 -10.29 43.84 1.87
C SER A 367 -9.01 44.39 2.46
N TYR A 368 -8.04 44.65 1.58
CA TYR A 368 -6.82 45.37 1.87
C TYR A 368 -6.25 46.01 0.61
N SER A 369 -5.22 46.88 0.77
CA SER A 369 -4.45 47.43 -0.34
C SER A 369 -2.96 47.33 -0.05
N TYR A 370 -2.16 47.13 -1.09
CA TYR A 370 -0.71 47.07 -0.98
C TYR A 370 -0.05 47.64 -2.22
N TYR A 371 1.28 47.82 -2.20
CA TYR A 371 2.09 48.18 -3.34
C TYR A 371 3.03 47.04 -3.66
N ASP A 372 3.10 46.67 -4.93
CA ASP A 372 4.00 45.64 -5.41
C ASP A 372 5.48 46.17 -5.54
N ASP A 373 6.40 45.32 -5.96
CA ASP A 373 7.83 45.68 -6.14
C ASP A 373 8.04 46.76 -7.21
N ASP A 374 7.11 46.92 -8.14
CA ASP A 374 7.08 47.96 -9.18
C ASP A 374 6.39 49.24 -8.73
N ASN A 375 6.02 49.32 -7.43
CA ASN A 375 5.33 50.43 -6.80
C ASN A 375 3.94 50.70 -7.43
N LYS A 376 3.26 49.69 -7.94
CA LYS A 376 1.88 49.75 -8.38
C LYS A 376 0.95 49.44 -7.18
N GLN A 377 -0.14 50.21 -7.10
CA GLN A 377 -1.14 49.97 -6.09
C GLN A 377 -2.03 48.81 -6.47
N HIS A 378 -2.25 47.89 -5.54
CA HIS A 378 -3.19 46.80 -5.60
C HIS A 378 -4.31 46.98 -4.62
N LYS A 379 -5.52 46.55 -4.99
CA LYS A 379 -6.68 46.48 -4.12
C LYS A 379 -7.21 45.04 -4.17
N VAL A 380 -7.26 44.39 -3.01
CA VAL A 380 -7.74 43.01 -2.88
C VAL A 380 -9.06 43.02 -2.13
N SER A 381 -10.05 42.28 -2.65
CA SER A 381 -11.28 41.94 -1.91
C SER A 381 -11.53 40.44 -2.04
N PHE A 382 -11.91 39.79 -0.93
CA PHE A 382 -12.07 38.34 -0.88
C PHE A 382 -13.03 37.90 0.23
N THR A 383 -13.48 36.66 0.15
CA THR A 383 -14.36 36.04 1.14
C THR A 383 -13.58 35.04 2.00
N ASP A 384 -14.04 34.83 3.22
CA ASP A 384 -13.47 33.85 4.15
C ASP A 384 -14.54 32.95 4.79
N ALA A 385 -14.19 32.23 5.84
CA ALA A 385 -15.10 31.38 6.59
C ALA A 385 -16.19 32.17 7.32
N VAL A 386 -15.90 33.39 7.79
CA VAL A 386 -16.88 34.24 8.45
C VAL A 386 -17.91 34.77 7.44
N THR A 387 -17.46 35.27 6.29
CA THR A 387 -18.32 35.65 5.19
C THR A 387 -19.27 34.49 4.79
N THR A 388 -18.69 33.31 4.53
CA THR A 388 -19.44 32.10 4.19
C THR A 388 -20.46 31.71 5.27
N PHE A 389 -20.07 31.79 6.54
CA PHE A 389 -20.97 31.49 7.66
C PHE A 389 -22.16 32.44 7.72
N ASN A 390 -21.92 33.74 7.65
CA ASN A 390 -22.97 34.75 7.67
C ASN A 390 -23.95 34.56 6.48
N ASN A 391 -23.42 34.31 5.28
CA ASN A 391 -24.21 34.06 4.09
C ASN A 391 -25.06 32.79 4.22
N MET A 392 -24.52 31.71 4.80
CA MET A 392 -25.30 30.49 5.08
C MET A 392 -26.37 30.71 6.14
N ARG A 393 -26.10 31.52 7.16
CA ARG A 393 -27.08 31.90 8.18
C ARG A 393 -28.22 32.68 7.55
N PHE A 394 -27.92 33.66 6.70
CA PHE A 394 -28.90 34.43 5.92
C PHE A 394 -29.73 33.47 5.03
N GLY A 395 -29.09 32.65 4.19
CA GLY A 395 -29.78 31.71 3.29
C GLY A 395 -30.68 30.70 4.04
N ALA A 396 -30.33 30.33 5.26
CA ALA A 396 -31.13 29.43 6.09
C ALA A 396 -32.49 30.03 6.49
N THR A 397 -32.62 31.37 6.53
CA THR A 397 -33.91 32.06 6.81
C THR A 397 -34.91 31.92 5.66
N TYR A 398 -34.44 31.71 4.44
CA TYR A 398 -35.28 31.47 3.26
C TYR A 398 -35.75 30.01 3.12
N HIS A 399 -35.26 29.09 3.94
CA HIS A 399 -35.52 27.65 3.80
C HIS A 399 -35.18 27.12 2.41
N LEU A 400 -34.02 27.50 1.90
CA LEU A 400 -33.52 27.06 0.61
C LEU A 400 -33.23 25.57 0.58
N ALA A 401 -33.14 24.98 -0.62
CA ALA A 401 -32.76 23.58 -0.81
C ALA A 401 -31.34 23.26 -0.28
N GLY A 402 -30.48 24.26 -0.24
CA GLY A 402 -29.11 24.08 0.30
C GLY A 402 -28.11 25.14 -0.15
N PHE A 403 -26.86 24.78 -0.08
CA PHE A 403 -25.72 25.64 -0.40
C PHE A 403 -24.71 24.92 -1.27
N ALA A 404 -23.97 25.69 -2.07
CA ALA A 404 -22.87 25.20 -2.90
C ALA A 404 -21.70 26.20 -2.84
N ILE A 405 -20.47 25.69 -2.90
CA ILE A 405 -19.25 26.53 -2.84
C ILE A 405 -18.58 26.54 -4.22
N TRP A 406 -18.39 27.71 -4.80
CA TRP A 406 -17.54 27.94 -5.96
C TRP A 406 -16.22 28.54 -5.49
N ARG A 407 -15.15 27.79 -5.49
CA ARG A 407 -14.91 26.39 -5.82
C ARG A 407 -13.97 25.74 -4.79
N LEU A 408 -13.89 24.42 -4.84
CA LEU A 408 -12.89 23.70 -4.04
C LEU A 408 -11.45 24.11 -4.43
N GLY A 409 -10.61 24.33 -3.42
CA GLY A 409 -9.22 24.74 -3.58
C GLY A 409 -8.96 26.23 -3.39
N THR A 410 -10.01 27.04 -3.39
CA THR A 410 -9.89 28.50 -3.15
C THR A 410 -10.40 28.93 -1.78
N GLU A 411 -11.13 28.06 -1.11
CA GLU A 411 -11.84 28.36 0.14
C GLU A 411 -10.93 28.50 1.34
N ASP A 412 -11.41 29.22 2.32
CA ASP A 412 -10.88 29.18 3.68
C ASP A 412 -11.22 27.83 4.33
N SER A 413 -10.22 27.05 4.70
CA SER A 413 -10.39 25.72 5.25
C SER A 413 -11.21 25.66 6.55
N ARG A 414 -11.40 26.79 7.24
CA ARG A 414 -12.24 26.91 8.43
C ARG A 414 -13.73 26.63 8.12
N ILE A 415 -14.19 26.77 6.86
CA ILE A 415 -15.57 26.44 6.47
C ILE A 415 -15.91 24.96 6.78
N TRP A 416 -14.94 24.05 6.70
CA TRP A 416 -15.15 22.65 7.00
C TRP A 416 -15.52 22.36 8.46
N ASN A 417 -15.36 23.34 9.35
CA ASN A 417 -15.81 23.22 10.72
C ASN A 417 -17.34 23.31 10.87
N PHE A 418 -18.04 23.88 9.89
CA PHE A 418 -19.50 24.10 9.97
C PHE A 418 -20.30 23.70 8.73
N TYR A 419 -19.70 23.62 7.53
CA TYR A 419 -20.40 23.47 6.26
C TYR A 419 -21.38 22.30 6.20
N GLY A 420 -21.14 21.21 6.83
CA GLY A 420 -22.05 20.05 6.84
C GLY A 420 -23.07 20.05 7.98
N LYS A 421 -23.23 21.15 8.71
CA LYS A 421 -24.06 21.20 9.91
C LYS A 421 -25.38 21.94 9.69
N ASP A 422 -26.31 21.72 10.63
CA ASP A 422 -27.56 22.45 10.73
C ASP A 422 -27.29 23.92 11.13
N MET A 423 -27.57 24.85 10.22
CA MET A 423 -27.32 26.29 10.37
C MET A 423 -28.46 27.02 11.04
N SER A 424 -29.46 26.31 11.58
CA SER A 424 -30.56 26.95 12.31
C SER A 424 -30.04 27.70 13.55
N TRP A 425 -30.68 28.78 13.90
CA TRP A 425 -30.35 29.61 15.06
C TRP A 425 -30.23 28.77 16.34
N GLU A 426 -31.15 27.85 16.56
CA GLU A 426 -31.18 26.98 17.74
C GLU A 426 -29.95 26.06 17.87
N GLN A 427 -29.30 25.72 16.78
CA GLN A 427 -28.08 24.94 16.79
C GLN A 427 -26.84 25.80 16.86
N VAL A 428 -26.76 26.87 16.07
CA VAL A 428 -25.60 27.78 16.03
C VAL A 428 -25.35 28.40 17.41
N LYS A 429 -26.40 28.79 18.13
CA LYS A 429 -26.31 29.30 19.52
C LYS A 429 -25.56 28.39 20.49
N LYS A 430 -25.47 27.08 20.20
CA LYS A 430 -24.76 26.12 21.04
C LYS A 430 -23.28 25.99 20.68
N TRP A 431 -22.86 26.61 19.59
CA TRP A 431 -21.50 26.46 19.08
C TRP A 431 -20.53 27.43 19.80
N ASN A 432 -19.28 27.00 19.93
CA ASN A 432 -18.19 27.88 20.28
C ASN A 432 -17.57 28.47 19.02
N LEU A 433 -18.08 29.63 18.59
CA LEU A 433 -17.65 30.26 17.35
C LEU A 433 -16.17 30.65 17.35
N ASN A 434 -15.58 31.00 18.51
CA ASN A 434 -14.15 31.24 18.61
C ASN A 434 -13.31 30.03 18.25
N ASN A 435 -13.78 28.81 18.56
CA ASN A 435 -13.09 27.59 18.14
C ASN A 435 -13.33 27.25 16.67
N ILE A 436 -14.51 27.57 16.13
CA ILE A 436 -14.87 27.34 14.74
C ILE A 436 -14.01 28.20 13.83
N PHE A 437 -13.78 29.44 14.19
CA PHE A 437 -13.02 30.43 13.41
C PHE A 437 -11.56 30.56 13.85
N ALA A 438 -11.04 29.67 14.69
CA ALA A 438 -9.62 29.68 15.04
C ALA A 438 -8.74 29.60 13.78
N LEU A 439 -7.88 30.58 13.61
CA LEU A 439 -7.06 30.74 12.41
C LEU A 439 -5.82 29.87 12.50
N ASN A 440 -5.81 28.80 11.76
CA ASN A 440 -4.65 27.90 11.66
C ASN A 440 -3.73 28.35 10.53
N SER A 441 -2.50 27.80 10.53
CA SER A 441 -1.61 27.97 9.38
C SER A 441 -2.25 27.35 8.14
N TYR A 442 -2.10 27.99 7.00
CA TYR A 442 -2.60 27.47 5.73
C TYR A 442 -1.60 26.53 5.03
N ASN A 443 -2.14 25.72 4.09
CA ASN A 443 -1.39 24.63 3.42
C ASN A 443 -0.72 25.09 2.12
N ASP A 444 -0.21 26.28 2.06
CA ASP A 444 0.44 26.81 0.87
C ASP A 444 1.96 26.81 1.03
N VAL A 445 2.68 26.95 -0.09
CA VAL A 445 4.15 26.91 -0.14
C VAL A 445 4.66 28.15 -0.80
N ASN A 446 5.54 28.83 -0.12
CA ASN A 446 6.28 29.95 -0.67
C ASN A 446 7.67 29.49 -1.13
N TYR A 447 8.00 29.67 -2.39
CA TYR A 447 9.29 29.30 -2.96
C TYR A 447 10.26 30.47 -3.02
N VAL A 448 11.54 30.22 -2.63
CA VAL A 448 12.63 31.21 -2.70
C VAL A 448 13.80 30.59 -3.47
N GLY A 449 14.28 31.27 -4.49
CA GLY A 449 15.38 30.84 -5.34
C GLY A 449 14.91 30.01 -6.54
N SER A 450 15.85 29.34 -7.19
CA SER A 450 15.63 28.52 -8.40
C SER A 450 16.36 27.19 -8.27
N GLY A 451 15.93 26.17 -8.99
CA GLY A 451 16.52 24.82 -9.00
C GLY A 451 15.57 23.76 -8.46
N GLU A 452 15.95 22.50 -8.64
CA GLU A 452 15.10 21.31 -8.41
C GLU A 452 15.47 20.54 -7.12
N VAL A 453 16.42 21.08 -6.32
CA VAL A 453 16.74 20.51 -5.00
C VAL A 453 16.15 21.41 -3.93
N LEU A 454 15.33 20.84 -3.07
CA LEU A 454 14.45 21.56 -2.17
C LEU A 454 14.89 21.40 -0.71
N SER A 455 14.74 22.50 0.04
CA SER A 455 15.01 22.53 1.47
C SER A 455 14.00 23.44 2.16
N VAL A 456 13.31 22.95 3.18
CA VAL A 456 12.40 23.77 3.97
C VAL A 456 13.20 24.79 4.77
N GLU A 457 12.93 26.07 4.58
CA GLU A 457 13.61 27.20 5.25
C GLU A 457 12.85 27.65 6.49
N SER A 458 11.51 27.70 6.43
CA SER A 458 10.66 28.00 7.59
C SER A 458 9.41 27.12 7.60
N GLU A 459 8.95 26.83 8.81
CA GLU A 459 7.64 26.19 9.03
C GLU A 459 6.57 27.26 9.27
N PRO A 460 5.31 26.99 8.91
CA PRO A 460 4.23 27.94 9.12
C PRO A 460 3.91 28.14 10.60
N HIS A 461 3.41 29.30 10.93
CA HIS A 461 2.82 29.58 12.24
C HIS A 461 1.32 29.82 12.13
N HIS A 462 0.62 29.56 13.24
CA HIS A 462 -0.82 29.81 13.32
C HIS A 462 -1.08 31.30 13.49
N GLY A 463 -2.07 31.80 12.77
CA GLY A 463 -2.56 33.13 12.94
C GLY A 463 -3.43 33.29 14.20
N LYS A 464 -3.89 34.51 14.41
CA LYS A 464 -4.79 34.84 15.50
C LYS A 464 -5.86 35.79 15.01
N VAL A 465 -7.11 35.41 15.24
CA VAL A 465 -8.28 36.19 14.89
C VAL A 465 -9.13 36.45 16.14
N SER A 466 -9.79 37.59 16.18
CA SER A 466 -10.80 37.94 17.18
C SER A 466 -12.11 38.22 16.47
N ILE A 467 -13.21 37.67 16.96
CA ILE A 467 -14.56 37.87 16.43
C ILE A 467 -15.49 38.48 17.48
N ASN A 468 -16.45 39.32 17.03
CA ASN A 468 -17.65 39.70 17.75
C ASN A 468 -18.87 39.10 17.08
N VAL A 469 -19.82 38.68 17.91
CA VAL A 469 -21.04 38.00 17.47
C VAL A 469 -22.25 38.77 17.98
N ASP A 470 -23.20 39.03 17.09
CA ASP A 470 -24.53 39.51 17.52
C ASP A 470 -25.31 38.33 18.12
N ASN A 471 -25.71 38.46 19.38
CA ASN A 471 -26.40 37.37 20.10
C ASN A 471 -27.89 37.26 19.72
N ASP A 472 -28.45 38.19 19.01
CA ASP A 472 -29.85 38.17 18.59
C ASP A 472 -29.99 37.31 17.29
N ASP A 473 -29.09 37.51 16.33
CA ASP A 473 -29.12 36.84 15.02
C ASP A 473 -28.06 35.73 14.85
N GLU A 474 -27.10 35.63 15.83
CA GLU A 474 -25.96 34.71 15.79
C GLU A 474 -25.13 34.92 14.49
N LEU A 475 -24.92 36.17 14.12
CA LEU A 475 -24.07 36.59 13.01
C LEU A 475 -22.74 37.15 13.55
N VAL A 476 -21.67 36.96 12.84
CA VAL A 476 -20.40 37.61 13.15
C VAL A 476 -20.42 39.00 12.56
N THR A 477 -20.38 40.02 13.45
CA THR A 477 -20.46 41.44 13.10
C THR A 477 -19.11 42.12 13.05
N GLU A 478 -18.06 41.51 13.58
CA GLU A 478 -16.70 42.01 13.51
C GLU A 478 -15.71 40.86 13.50
N GLU A 479 -14.76 40.90 12.58
CA GLU A 479 -13.59 40.05 12.55
C GLU A 479 -12.31 40.88 12.47
N ARG A 480 -11.35 40.58 13.31
CA ARG A 480 -10.04 41.26 13.34
C ARG A 480 -8.93 40.24 13.26
N TYR A 481 -8.12 40.30 12.22
CA TYR A 481 -6.90 39.56 12.08
C TYR A 481 -5.80 40.20 12.92
N LEU A 482 -5.48 39.57 14.05
CA LEU A 482 -4.50 40.09 15.02
C LEU A 482 -3.08 39.62 14.68
N ASP A 483 -2.97 38.48 14.03
CA ASP A 483 -1.73 37.87 13.53
C ASP A 483 -2.07 37.02 12.30
N LEU A 484 -1.38 37.23 11.20
CA LEU A 484 -1.62 36.49 9.96
C LEU A 484 -0.85 35.18 9.99
N PRO A 485 -1.45 34.05 9.58
CA PRO A 485 -0.73 32.80 9.48
C PRO A 485 0.30 32.86 8.35
N SER A 486 1.39 32.08 8.47
CA SER A 486 2.36 31.94 7.40
C SER A 486 2.34 30.57 6.76
N ALA A 487 2.79 30.50 5.51
CA ALA A 487 3.02 29.28 4.74
C ALA A 487 4.37 28.65 5.07
N TYR A 488 4.58 27.44 4.53
CA TYR A 488 5.93 26.91 4.40
C TYR A 488 6.76 27.75 3.46
N THR A 489 8.02 28.03 3.81
CA THR A 489 8.99 28.60 2.88
C THR A 489 9.97 27.50 2.48
N VAL A 490 10.00 27.20 1.18
CA VAL A 490 10.89 26.20 0.60
C VAL A 490 11.93 26.88 -0.29
N LYS A 491 13.19 26.61 -0.01
CA LYS A 491 14.30 27.07 -0.80
C LYS A 491 14.58 26.09 -1.93
N LYS A 492 14.52 26.59 -3.16
CA LYS A 492 14.97 25.91 -4.38
C LYS A 492 16.49 26.10 -4.53
N LEU A 493 17.22 25.00 -4.55
CA LEU A 493 18.68 24.97 -4.63
C LEU A 493 19.13 24.32 -5.93
N GLY A 494 20.23 24.82 -6.46
CA GLY A 494 20.87 24.32 -7.65
C GLY A 494 21.04 25.42 -8.69
N HIS A 495 22.11 25.34 -9.42
CA HIS A 495 22.40 26.27 -10.52
C HIS A 495 23.26 25.57 -11.56
N CYS A 496 22.87 25.67 -12.82
CA CYS A 496 23.65 25.15 -13.94
C CYS A 496 23.41 25.96 -15.21
N GLY A 497 24.16 25.66 -16.25
CA GLY A 497 23.93 26.28 -17.55
C GLY A 497 22.72 25.67 -18.27
N PRO A 498 22.15 26.37 -19.26
CA PRO A 498 20.92 25.94 -19.95
C PRO A 498 21.07 24.63 -20.75
N LYS A 499 22.28 24.12 -20.89
CA LYS A 499 22.57 22.81 -21.53
C LYS A 499 23.22 21.81 -20.57
N ASP A 500 23.09 22.01 -19.28
CA ASP A 500 23.56 21.05 -18.27
C ASP A 500 22.39 20.21 -17.80
N LEU A 501 22.58 18.89 -17.71
CA LEU A 501 21.58 17.92 -17.33
C LEU A 501 22.13 17.03 -16.20
N ILE A 502 21.27 16.60 -15.31
CA ILE A 502 21.57 15.69 -14.22
C ILE A 502 20.77 14.40 -14.42
N LEU A 503 21.46 13.26 -14.39
CA LEU A 503 20.82 11.96 -14.53
C LEU A 503 20.66 11.29 -13.18
N THR A 504 19.45 10.84 -12.86
CA THR A 504 19.13 10.18 -11.61
C THR A 504 18.43 8.83 -11.85
N PHE A 505 18.62 7.88 -10.93
CA PHE A 505 18.01 6.54 -10.98
C PHE A 505 17.41 6.20 -9.64
N ASP A 506 16.16 5.75 -9.66
CA ASP A 506 15.38 5.38 -8.48
C ASP A 506 15.15 3.86 -8.39
N ASP A 507 14.66 3.38 -7.24
CA ASP A 507 14.27 2.01 -6.90
C ASP A 507 15.42 1.01 -6.72
N GLY A 508 16.62 1.33 -7.16
CA GLY A 508 17.77 0.43 -7.13
C GLY A 508 18.27 0.02 -5.72
N PRO A 509 19.27 -0.85 -5.69
CA PRO A 509 19.90 -1.58 -6.79
C PRO A 509 19.23 -2.89 -7.16
N ASP A 510 19.31 -3.29 -8.40
CA ASP A 510 18.89 -4.60 -8.90
C ASP A 510 20.09 -5.38 -9.48
N ALA A 511 20.15 -6.69 -9.19
CA ALA A 511 21.26 -7.55 -9.62
C ALA A 511 21.41 -7.67 -11.14
N ARG A 512 20.32 -7.55 -11.86
CA ARG A 512 20.27 -7.69 -13.32
C ARG A 512 20.45 -6.36 -14.05
N TRP A 513 19.79 -5.30 -13.55
CA TRP A 513 19.63 -4.07 -14.31
C TRP A 513 20.68 -3.00 -13.94
N THR A 514 20.92 -2.71 -12.68
CA THR A 514 21.89 -1.71 -12.21
C THR A 514 23.30 -1.89 -12.80
N PRO A 515 23.87 -3.12 -12.91
CA PRO A 515 25.17 -3.29 -13.53
C PRO A 515 25.20 -2.95 -15.03
N GLN A 516 24.05 -2.99 -15.70
CA GLN A 516 23.96 -2.63 -17.11
C GLN A 516 23.90 -1.10 -17.27
N VAL A 517 23.13 -0.41 -16.41
CA VAL A 517 23.15 1.06 -16.32
C VAL A 517 24.59 1.56 -16.07
N LEU A 518 25.29 1.00 -15.08
CA LEU A 518 26.68 1.37 -14.78
C LEU A 518 27.63 1.21 -15.98
N ARG A 519 27.44 0.16 -16.79
CA ARG A 519 28.24 -0.03 -18.01
C ARG A 519 27.96 1.07 -19.03
N THR A 520 26.71 1.45 -19.23
CA THR A 520 26.31 2.53 -20.12
C THR A 520 26.89 3.86 -19.65
N LEU A 521 26.70 4.22 -18.39
CA LEU A 521 27.23 5.45 -17.80
C LEU A 521 28.76 5.53 -17.95
N LYS A 522 29.47 4.46 -17.67
CA LYS A 522 30.92 4.38 -17.82
C LYS A 522 31.35 4.54 -19.29
N HIS A 523 30.60 3.97 -20.24
CA HIS A 523 30.92 4.08 -21.67
C HIS A 523 30.84 5.52 -22.16
N TYR A 524 29.85 6.27 -21.72
CA TYR A 524 29.64 7.67 -22.13
C TYR A 524 30.30 8.68 -21.17
N GLY A 525 30.92 8.27 -20.08
CA GLY A 525 31.55 9.14 -19.10
C GLY A 525 30.57 10.03 -18.33
N VAL A 526 29.34 9.55 -18.09
CA VAL A 526 28.24 10.32 -17.48
C VAL A 526 28.16 10.02 -15.99
N PRO A 527 28.23 11.06 -15.12
CA PRO A 527 27.92 10.90 -13.70
C PRO A 527 26.42 10.72 -13.49
N ALA A 528 26.03 10.10 -12.38
CA ALA A 528 24.63 9.96 -12.01
C ALA A 528 24.47 9.87 -10.49
N THR A 529 23.25 10.14 -10.02
CA THR A 529 22.84 9.90 -8.63
C THR A 529 21.85 8.76 -8.58
N PHE A 530 22.02 7.85 -7.59
CA PHE A 530 21.15 6.69 -7.41
C PHE A 530 20.43 6.82 -6.08
N PHE A 531 19.10 6.93 -6.12
CA PHE A 531 18.24 6.88 -4.93
C PHE A 531 17.84 5.45 -4.67
N MET A 532 18.42 4.88 -3.61
CA MET A 532 18.36 3.45 -3.37
C MET A 532 17.36 3.08 -2.29
N VAL A 533 16.60 2.01 -2.53
CA VAL A 533 15.67 1.40 -1.59
C VAL A 533 16.40 0.44 -0.66
N GLY A 534 16.23 0.59 0.65
CA GLY A 534 16.96 -0.20 1.65
C GLY A 534 16.79 -1.70 1.48
N LEU A 535 15.58 -2.20 1.21
CA LEU A 535 15.31 -3.61 0.94
C LEU A 535 16.06 -4.16 -0.28
N GLN A 536 16.22 -3.34 -1.31
CA GLN A 536 16.98 -3.73 -2.50
C GLN A 536 18.48 -3.70 -2.22
N MET A 537 18.92 -2.76 -1.38
CA MET A 537 20.31 -2.73 -0.93
C MET A 537 20.69 -3.97 -0.12
N GLU A 538 19.83 -4.41 0.83
CA GLU A 538 20.04 -5.65 1.60
C GLU A 538 20.22 -6.89 0.70
N LYS A 539 19.46 -6.96 -0.38
CA LYS A 539 19.53 -8.07 -1.35
C LYS A 539 20.76 -7.99 -2.26
N ASN A 540 21.35 -6.79 -2.42
CA ASN A 540 22.33 -6.50 -3.45
C ASN A 540 23.56 -5.72 -2.93
N LEU A 541 24.02 -5.97 -1.71
CA LEU A 541 25.12 -5.25 -1.07
C LEU A 541 26.36 -5.00 -1.96
N PRO A 542 26.86 -5.98 -2.74
CA PRO A 542 28.01 -5.76 -3.61
C PRO A 542 27.76 -4.75 -4.75
N ILE A 543 26.50 -4.55 -5.13
CA ILE A 543 26.13 -3.61 -6.21
C ILE A 543 26.14 -2.19 -5.68
N VAL A 544 25.63 -1.97 -4.47
CA VAL A 544 25.71 -0.66 -3.80
C VAL A 544 27.17 -0.16 -3.76
N LYS A 545 28.07 -1.06 -3.34
CA LYS A 545 29.50 -0.73 -3.32
C LYS A 545 30.06 -0.41 -4.71
N LYS A 546 29.65 -1.15 -5.74
CA LYS A 546 30.05 -0.91 -7.13
C LYS A 546 29.58 0.45 -7.64
N VAL A 547 28.36 0.88 -7.32
CA VAL A 547 27.83 2.20 -7.68
C VAL A 547 28.70 3.28 -7.02
N TYR A 548 28.96 3.16 -5.73
CA TYR A 548 29.79 4.11 -4.99
C TYR A 548 31.24 4.16 -5.50
N ASP A 549 31.88 3.01 -5.72
CA ASP A 549 33.27 2.91 -6.22
C ASP A 549 33.42 3.40 -7.67
N ALA A 550 32.33 3.35 -8.46
CA ALA A 550 32.28 3.91 -9.81
C ALA A 550 32.22 5.46 -9.82
N GLY A 551 32.13 6.10 -8.66
CA GLY A 551 32.10 7.56 -8.53
C GLY A 551 30.72 8.19 -8.54
N HIS A 552 29.65 7.38 -8.57
CA HIS A 552 28.29 7.87 -8.51
C HIS A 552 27.86 8.19 -7.07
N THR A 553 26.93 9.14 -6.94
CA THR A 553 26.38 9.55 -5.64
C THR A 553 25.20 8.68 -5.27
N ILE A 554 25.04 8.38 -3.99
CA ILE A 554 23.94 7.57 -3.49
C ILE A 554 23.03 8.44 -2.61
N GLY A 555 21.73 8.47 -2.93
CA GLY A 555 20.67 9.07 -2.15
C GLY A 555 19.81 8.00 -1.45
N ASN A 556 19.00 8.45 -0.53
CA ASN A 556 18.04 7.66 0.23
C ASN A 556 16.70 7.65 -0.50
N HIS A 557 16.09 6.47 -0.70
CA HIS A 557 14.77 6.30 -1.29
C HIS A 557 13.85 5.47 -0.40
N THR A 558 13.89 5.71 0.90
CA THR A 558 13.23 4.95 1.98
C THR A 558 13.72 3.49 2.08
N PHE A 559 13.22 2.75 3.06
CA PHE A 559 13.63 1.36 3.24
C PHE A 559 12.76 0.37 2.47
N THR A 560 11.42 0.58 2.50
CA THR A 560 10.45 -0.32 1.87
C THR A 560 9.83 0.21 0.58
N HIS A 561 10.25 1.40 0.09
CA HIS A 561 9.63 2.08 -1.04
C HIS A 561 8.14 2.37 -0.80
N HIS A 562 7.79 2.83 0.39
CA HIS A 562 6.40 3.14 0.74
C HIS A 562 6.11 4.63 0.56
N ASN A 563 4.86 4.96 0.23
CA ASN A 563 4.44 6.36 0.16
C ASN A 563 4.57 7.04 1.53
N VAL A 564 5.44 8.04 1.59
CA VAL A 564 5.81 8.73 2.84
C VAL A 564 4.63 9.49 3.44
N ILE A 565 3.74 10.01 2.61
CA ILE A 565 2.53 10.74 3.04
C ILE A 565 1.58 9.86 3.84
N GLU A 566 1.52 8.57 3.54
CA GLU A 566 0.63 7.61 4.20
C GLU A 566 1.21 7.06 5.50
N ASN A 567 2.45 7.44 5.85
CA ASN A 567 3.17 6.96 7.02
C ASN A 567 3.06 7.93 8.20
N SER A 568 3.23 7.37 9.41
CA SER A 568 3.54 8.21 10.57
C SER A 568 4.98 8.72 10.52
N ASP A 569 5.24 9.86 11.16
CA ASP A 569 6.59 10.46 11.30
C ASP A 569 7.62 9.44 11.82
N ASP A 570 7.23 8.65 12.81
CA ASP A 570 8.10 7.63 13.41
C ASP A 570 8.48 6.54 12.41
N ARG A 571 7.55 6.14 11.57
CA ARG A 571 7.81 5.16 10.52
C ARG A 571 8.72 5.75 9.44
N THR A 572 8.42 6.94 8.95
CA THR A 572 9.25 7.63 7.96
C THR A 572 10.67 7.80 8.48
N TYR A 573 10.83 8.21 9.73
CA TYR A 573 12.13 8.32 10.36
C TYR A 573 12.91 6.98 10.41
N ALA A 574 12.21 5.90 10.77
CA ALA A 574 12.83 4.57 10.79
C ALA A 574 13.24 4.10 9.39
N GLU A 575 12.40 4.35 8.37
CA GLU A 575 12.68 4.07 6.96
C GLU A 575 13.95 4.79 6.48
N LEU A 576 14.02 6.10 6.70
CA LEU A 576 15.19 6.91 6.32
C LEU A 576 16.46 6.47 7.06
N LYS A 577 16.34 6.20 8.36
CA LYS A 577 17.48 5.78 9.19
C LYS A 577 18.03 4.42 8.77
N LEU A 578 17.16 3.44 8.53
CA LEU A 578 17.60 2.09 8.13
C LEU A 578 18.35 2.12 6.81
N THR A 579 17.83 2.82 5.82
CA THR A 579 18.46 2.96 4.50
C THR A 579 19.81 3.68 4.61
N ARG A 580 19.88 4.78 5.38
CA ARG A 580 21.14 5.49 5.63
C ARG A 580 22.18 4.60 6.29
N MET A 581 21.79 3.82 7.30
CA MET A 581 22.69 2.89 7.98
C MET A 581 23.28 1.85 7.03
N LEU A 582 22.52 1.40 6.04
CA LEU A 582 23.03 0.50 5.00
C LEU A 582 24.06 1.22 4.11
N VAL A 583 23.76 2.43 3.63
CA VAL A 583 24.71 3.24 2.86
C VAL A 583 26.01 3.42 3.64
N GLU A 584 25.91 3.83 4.89
CA GLU A 584 27.04 4.05 5.80
C GLU A 584 27.87 2.79 6.03
N SER A 585 27.20 1.65 6.25
CA SER A 585 27.87 0.36 6.50
C SER A 585 28.64 -0.13 5.27
N ILE A 586 28.10 0.08 4.08
CA ILE A 586 28.67 -0.43 2.82
C ILE A 586 29.77 0.49 2.29
N THR A 587 29.56 1.81 2.36
CA THR A 587 30.45 2.80 1.71
C THR A 587 31.45 3.45 2.67
N GLY A 588 31.19 3.44 3.97
CA GLY A 588 31.91 4.25 4.95
C GLY A 588 31.54 5.74 4.93
N HIS A 589 30.53 6.11 4.16
CA HIS A 589 30.03 7.48 4.00
C HIS A 589 28.52 7.52 4.23
N SER A 590 28.05 8.59 4.84
CA SER A 590 26.62 8.86 4.97
C SER A 590 26.06 9.49 3.70
N THR A 591 24.76 9.69 3.62
CA THR A 591 24.12 10.48 2.56
C THR A 591 23.21 11.56 3.13
N THR A 592 23.24 12.73 2.51
CA THR A 592 22.39 13.86 2.84
C THR A 592 21.29 14.09 1.79
N LEU A 593 21.18 13.20 0.81
CA LEU A 593 20.22 13.28 -0.28
C LEU A 593 19.06 12.34 -0.05
N PHE A 594 17.85 12.82 -0.30
CA PHE A 594 16.63 12.06 -0.21
C PHE A 594 15.72 12.39 -1.40
N ARG A 595 15.08 11.38 -1.96
CA ARG A 595 13.94 11.49 -2.87
C ARG A 595 12.81 10.63 -2.34
N ALA A 596 11.61 11.20 -2.27
CA ALA A 596 10.45 10.47 -1.77
C ALA A 596 9.88 9.54 -2.85
N PRO A 597 9.57 8.27 -2.55
CA PRO A 597 8.78 7.44 -3.44
C PRO A 597 7.43 8.07 -3.77
N TYR A 598 7.03 8.05 -5.03
CA TYR A 598 5.75 8.55 -5.57
C TYR A 598 5.54 10.08 -5.50
N ASN A 599 6.43 10.83 -4.89
CA ASN A 599 6.36 12.28 -4.71
C ASN A 599 7.73 12.90 -4.90
N ALA A 600 8.21 12.93 -6.12
CA ALA A 600 9.50 13.52 -6.48
C ALA A 600 9.35 14.90 -7.15
N ASP A 601 8.16 15.48 -7.14
CA ASP A 601 7.89 16.79 -7.76
C ASP A 601 8.79 17.90 -7.18
N ALA A 602 9.37 18.69 -8.06
CA ALA A 602 10.19 19.84 -7.68
C ALA A 602 9.38 21.09 -7.30
N ASP A 603 8.08 21.08 -7.54
CA ASP A 603 7.16 22.16 -7.25
C ASP A 603 5.91 21.69 -6.44
N PRO A 604 6.08 21.05 -5.26
CA PRO A 604 4.94 20.67 -4.45
C PRO A 604 4.16 21.93 -4.02
N THR A 605 2.86 21.91 -4.25
CA THR A 605 1.96 23.03 -4.01
C THR A 605 1.16 22.92 -2.72
N GLN A 606 1.20 21.74 -2.07
CA GLN A 606 0.33 21.42 -0.94
C GLN A 606 1.11 20.81 0.23
N ARG A 607 0.58 20.99 1.44
CA ARG A 607 1.20 20.47 2.67
C ARG A 607 1.50 18.98 2.60
N GLU A 608 0.58 18.20 2.05
CA GLU A 608 0.70 16.76 1.94
C GLU A 608 1.90 16.35 1.08
N GLU A 609 2.20 17.13 0.05
CA GLU A 609 3.36 16.90 -0.84
C GLU A 609 4.66 17.38 -0.19
N ILE A 610 4.59 18.43 0.65
CA ILE A 610 5.74 18.96 1.39
C ILE A 610 6.10 18.11 2.62
N GLU A 611 5.15 17.38 3.20
CA GLU A 611 5.39 16.64 4.44
C GLU A 611 6.59 15.69 4.38
N PRO A 612 6.83 14.94 3.30
CA PRO A 612 8.06 14.16 3.12
C PRO A 612 9.32 15.01 3.16
N MET A 613 9.27 16.20 2.59
CA MET A 613 10.38 17.16 2.56
C MET A 613 10.65 17.77 3.94
N ILE A 614 9.59 18.11 4.70
CA ILE A 614 9.71 18.59 6.08
C ILE A 614 10.40 17.56 6.95
N LEU A 615 9.92 16.31 6.88
CA LEU A 615 10.47 15.19 7.65
C LEU A 615 11.92 14.91 7.29
N ALA A 616 12.26 14.97 6.00
CA ALA A 616 13.63 14.84 5.51
C ALA A 616 14.53 16.00 5.98
N SER A 617 14.07 17.25 5.86
CA SER A 617 14.79 18.44 6.28
C SER A 617 15.09 18.44 7.78
N ARG A 618 14.14 18.03 8.61
CA ARG A 618 14.33 17.85 10.06
C ARG A 618 15.42 16.82 10.39
N ARG A 619 15.79 15.94 9.44
CA ARG A 619 16.81 14.90 9.57
C ARG A 619 18.08 15.19 8.78
N ASN A 620 18.28 16.44 8.38
CA ASN A 620 19.44 16.89 7.59
C ASN A 620 19.54 16.25 6.20
N TYR A 621 18.40 16.01 5.55
CA TYR A 621 18.36 15.66 4.14
C TYR A 621 18.01 16.87 3.28
N LEU A 622 18.57 16.92 2.10
CA LEU A 622 18.09 17.73 0.98
C LEU A 622 17.13 16.86 0.16
N PHE A 623 15.97 17.39 -0.14
CA PHE A 623 15.02 16.75 -1.01
C PHE A 623 15.39 17.01 -2.46
N VAL A 624 15.56 15.96 -3.25
CA VAL A 624 15.90 16.07 -4.67
C VAL A 624 14.66 15.80 -5.48
N GLY A 625 14.09 16.87 -6.04
CA GLY A 625 12.97 16.79 -6.96
C GLY A 625 13.41 16.40 -8.38
N GLU A 626 12.45 16.41 -9.29
CA GLU A 626 12.66 16.19 -10.72
C GLU A 626 11.56 16.92 -11.49
N GLU A 627 11.86 17.29 -12.73
CA GLU A 627 10.90 17.92 -13.65
C GLU A 627 10.84 17.19 -15.00
N VAL A 628 11.81 16.29 -15.29
CA VAL A 628 11.80 15.46 -16.49
C VAL A 628 11.61 13.99 -16.14
N ASP A 629 10.34 13.55 -16.04
CA ASP A 629 9.97 12.14 -15.82
C ASP A 629 9.43 11.52 -17.12
N PRO A 630 10.13 10.55 -17.73
CA PRO A 630 9.61 9.80 -18.88
C PRO A 630 8.56 8.75 -18.53
N ASP A 631 8.17 8.59 -17.26
CA ASP A 631 7.29 7.52 -16.80
C ASP A 631 7.80 6.11 -17.18
N ASP A 632 9.09 5.87 -17.13
CA ASP A 632 9.70 4.59 -17.58
C ASP A 632 9.31 3.39 -16.72
N TRP A 633 8.58 3.64 -15.61
CA TRP A 633 8.01 2.66 -14.72
C TRP A 633 6.68 2.08 -15.23
N GLN A 634 6.00 2.72 -16.16
CA GLN A 634 4.68 2.31 -16.63
C GLN A 634 4.70 0.93 -17.31
N PRO A 635 3.72 0.06 -17.01
CA PRO A 635 3.62 -1.25 -17.65
C PRO A 635 3.41 -1.13 -19.16
N GLY A 636 4.27 -1.76 -19.94
CA GLY A 636 4.15 -1.81 -21.41
C GLY A 636 4.79 -0.65 -22.14
N ILE A 637 5.41 0.31 -21.44
CA ILE A 637 6.13 1.41 -22.08
C ILE A 637 7.28 0.90 -22.97
N THR A 638 7.52 1.56 -24.07
CA THR A 638 8.57 1.21 -25.03
C THR A 638 9.81 2.10 -24.89
N ALA A 639 10.95 1.59 -25.34
CA ALA A 639 12.19 2.38 -25.36
C ALA A 639 12.08 3.64 -26.24
N ASP A 640 11.25 3.62 -27.28
CA ASP A 640 11.01 4.78 -28.14
C ASP A 640 10.17 5.85 -27.44
N GLU A 641 9.20 5.46 -26.64
CA GLU A 641 8.41 6.39 -25.83
C GLU A 641 9.23 7.05 -24.74
N ILE A 642 10.03 6.26 -23.99
CA ILE A 642 10.95 6.79 -22.97
C ILE A 642 11.92 7.80 -23.64
N TYR A 643 12.54 7.41 -24.76
CA TYR A 643 13.44 8.29 -25.49
C TYR A 643 12.74 9.58 -25.88
N ARG A 644 11.56 9.50 -26.51
CA ARG A 644 10.82 10.68 -26.95
C ARG A 644 10.47 11.61 -25.79
N ARG A 645 9.91 11.08 -24.70
CA ARG A 645 9.48 11.88 -23.54
C ARG A 645 10.66 12.63 -22.91
N VAL A 646 11.82 11.98 -22.73
CA VAL A 646 13.01 12.67 -22.22
C VAL A 646 13.48 13.76 -23.18
N ILE A 647 13.54 13.49 -24.50
CA ILE A 647 14.01 14.48 -25.47
C ILE A 647 13.02 15.65 -25.55
N ASP A 648 11.72 15.37 -25.56
CA ASP A 648 10.69 16.40 -25.61
C ASP A 648 10.74 17.27 -24.33
N GLY A 649 10.80 16.69 -23.12
CA GLY A 649 10.88 17.42 -21.85
C GLY A 649 12.14 18.31 -21.79
N VAL A 650 13.31 17.77 -22.15
CA VAL A 650 14.56 18.55 -22.21
C VAL A 650 14.47 19.70 -23.22
N HIS A 651 13.84 19.48 -24.37
CA HIS A 651 13.70 20.51 -25.40
C HIS A 651 12.66 21.59 -25.07
N HIS A 652 11.60 21.23 -24.31
CA HIS A 652 10.66 22.22 -23.81
C HIS A 652 11.26 23.06 -22.66
N GLY A 653 12.33 22.57 -22.04
CA GLY A 653 12.98 23.25 -20.92
C GLY A 653 12.26 23.02 -19.60
N ASP A 654 11.58 21.86 -19.49
CA ASP A 654 10.81 21.51 -18.30
C ASP A 654 11.69 21.45 -17.04
N GLY A 655 12.99 21.06 -17.19
CA GLY A 655 13.94 21.04 -16.08
C GLY A 655 15.32 20.49 -16.46
N HIS A 656 16.17 20.32 -15.47
CA HIS A 656 17.54 19.81 -15.61
C HIS A 656 17.76 18.41 -15.06
N ILE A 657 16.94 17.97 -14.07
CA ILE A 657 17.04 16.66 -13.44
C ILE A 657 16.13 15.66 -14.14
N ILE A 658 16.74 14.65 -14.75
CA ILE A 658 16.04 13.56 -15.44
C ILE A 658 15.91 12.39 -14.47
N LEU A 659 14.66 11.96 -14.21
CA LEU A 659 14.33 10.76 -13.47
C LEU A 659 14.33 9.55 -14.40
N MET A 660 14.96 8.48 -13.99
CA MET A 660 14.84 7.13 -14.57
C MET A 660 14.84 6.08 -13.47
N HIS A 661 14.55 4.85 -13.80
CA HIS A 661 14.58 3.75 -12.83
C HIS A 661 15.52 2.64 -13.26
N ASP A 662 16.34 2.14 -12.31
CA ASP A 662 17.26 1.01 -12.56
C ASP A 662 16.82 -0.28 -11.86
N ALA A 663 15.65 -0.23 -11.17
CA ALA A 663 15.02 -1.38 -10.55
C ALA A 663 13.48 -1.24 -10.54
N GLY A 664 12.77 -2.10 -9.84
CA GLY A 664 11.30 -2.07 -9.76
C GLY A 664 10.60 -2.57 -11.03
N GLY A 665 9.26 -2.64 -11.00
CA GLY A 665 8.42 -3.06 -12.11
C GLY A 665 8.69 -4.48 -12.63
N VAL A 666 8.09 -4.82 -13.76
CA VAL A 666 8.23 -6.15 -14.39
C VAL A 666 9.57 -6.29 -15.14
N THR A 667 10.03 -5.20 -15.75
CA THR A 667 11.28 -5.18 -16.54
C THR A 667 11.80 -3.76 -16.71
N ARG A 668 13.12 -3.59 -16.74
CA ARG A 668 13.81 -2.33 -17.08
C ARG A 668 14.53 -2.38 -18.43
N LYS A 669 14.13 -3.36 -19.25
CA LYS A 669 14.71 -3.49 -20.59
C LYS A 669 14.45 -2.26 -21.47
N PRO A 670 13.26 -1.65 -21.51
CA PRO A 670 13.02 -0.43 -22.28
C PRO A 670 13.93 0.75 -21.82
N THR A 671 14.08 0.95 -20.52
CA THR A 671 14.98 1.96 -19.94
C THR A 671 16.42 1.75 -20.39
N LEU A 672 16.93 0.52 -20.34
CA LEU A 672 18.28 0.18 -20.78
C LEU A 672 18.51 0.37 -22.29
N GLU A 673 17.49 0.15 -23.10
CA GLU A 673 17.56 0.37 -24.56
C GLU A 673 17.46 1.87 -24.92
N ALA A 674 16.69 2.65 -24.15
CA ALA A 674 16.55 4.09 -24.34
C ALA A 674 17.78 4.89 -23.88
N LEU A 675 18.35 4.53 -22.72
CA LEU A 675 19.41 5.28 -22.04
C LEU A 675 20.62 5.63 -22.94
N PRO A 676 21.25 4.71 -23.68
CA PRO A 676 22.38 5.06 -24.55
C PRO A 676 21.97 5.98 -25.69
N ARG A 677 20.75 5.90 -26.18
CA ARG A 677 20.22 6.77 -27.24
C ARG A 677 19.99 8.18 -26.73
N ILE A 678 19.39 8.32 -25.53
CA ILE A 678 19.17 9.59 -24.85
C ILE A 678 20.51 10.31 -24.66
N ILE A 679 21.46 9.64 -24.00
CA ILE A 679 22.78 10.23 -23.71
C ILE A 679 23.48 10.66 -25.01
N SER A 680 23.56 9.78 -26.01
CA SER A 680 24.27 10.07 -27.25
C SER A 680 23.61 11.17 -28.09
N THR A 681 22.30 11.32 -28.05
CA THR A 681 21.55 12.36 -28.73
C THR A 681 21.78 13.70 -28.06
N LEU A 682 21.55 13.82 -26.78
CA LEU A 682 21.71 15.05 -26.03
C LEU A 682 23.17 15.53 -26.04
N GLN A 683 24.17 14.64 -25.94
CA GLN A 683 25.59 15.03 -26.09
C GLN A 683 25.91 15.57 -27.49
N ARG A 684 25.32 15.00 -28.55
CA ARG A 684 25.50 15.53 -29.93
C ARG A 684 24.86 16.92 -30.14
N GLU A 685 23.80 17.21 -29.40
CA GLU A 685 23.11 18.51 -29.38
C GLU A 685 23.79 19.52 -28.46
N GLY A 686 24.91 19.14 -27.85
CA GLY A 686 25.74 19.99 -27.02
C GLY A 686 25.31 20.08 -25.56
N TYR A 687 24.42 19.20 -25.10
CA TYR A 687 24.14 19.08 -23.69
C TYR A 687 25.28 18.36 -22.95
N ARG A 688 25.48 18.73 -21.69
CA ARG A 688 26.49 18.14 -20.81
C ARG A 688 25.79 17.49 -19.63
N PHE A 689 26.16 16.26 -19.33
CA PHE A 689 25.72 15.60 -18.11
C PHE A 689 26.69 15.95 -16.98
N ILE A 690 26.16 16.67 -15.97
CA ILE A 690 26.92 17.08 -14.79
C ILE A 690 26.45 16.27 -13.57
N SER A 691 27.26 16.24 -12.53
CA SER A 691 26.84 15.59 -11.27
C SER A 691 25.99 16.52 -10.42
N LEU A 692 25.21 15.95 -9.51
CA LEU A 692 24.39 16.70 -8.56
C LEU A 692 25.26 17.58 -7.64
N GLU A 693 26.50 17.14 -7.36
CA GLU A 693 27.49 17.94 -6.62
C GLU A 693 27.82 19.24 -7.37
N GLN A 694 28.05 19.15 -8.69
CA GLN A 694 28.33 20.32 -9.51
C GLN A 694 27.10 21.24 -9.56
N TYR A 695 25.91 20.69 -9.70
CA TYR A 695 24.66 21.43 -9.69
C TYR A 695 24.45 22.22 -8.40
N LEU A 696 24.78 21.64 -7.26
CA LEU A 696 24.67 22.26 -5.94
C LEU A 696 25.89 23.10 -5.55
N GLY A 697 26.96 23.10 -6.35
CA GLY A 697 28.25 23.76 -6.00
C GLY A 697 28.89 23.14 -4.76
N LYS A 698 28.74 21.84 -4.54
CA LYS A 698 29.22 21.09 -3.38
C LYS A 698 30.19 19.99 -3.79
N SER A 699 31.03 19.56 -2.86
CA SER A 699 31.84 18.36 -3.06
C SER A 699 31.05 17.09 -2.74
N ARG A 700 31.50 15.96 -3.28
CA ARG A 700 30.92 14.66 -2.94
C ARG A 700 30.98 14.39 -1.44
N ASP A 701 32.06 14.74 -0.77
CA ASP A 701 32.21 14.57 0.69
C ASP A 701 31.25 15.45 1.50
N GLN A 702 30.74 16.52 0.92
CA GLN A 702 29.71 17.33 1.54
C GLN A 702 28.31 16.72 1.41
N LEU A 703 28.02 16.05 0.29
CA LEU A 703 26.75 15.33 0.08
C LEU A 703 26.78 13.92 0.65
N MET A 704 27.95 13.29 0.64
CA MET A 704 28.19 11.98 1.25
C MET A 704 29.36 12.08 2.24
N PRO A 705 29.17 12.67 3.43
CA PRO A 705 30.25 12.86 4.41
C PRO A 705 30.78 11.54 4.94
N ALA A 706 32.10 11.44 5.08
CA ALA A 706 32.75 10.29 5.67
C ALA A 706 32.33 10.12 7.14
N ILE A 707 32.12 8.89 7.55
CA ILE A 707 31.80 8.58 8.95
C ILE A 707 33.08 8.72 9.76
N PRO A 708 33.09 9.50 10.85
CA PRO A 708 34.25 9.63 11.73
C PRO A 708 34.69 8.27 12.29
N LYS A 709 36.00 7.98 12.25
CA LYS A 709 36.55 6.74 12.85
C LYS A 709 36.41 6.81 14.36
N GLY A 710 35.43 6.14 14.89
CA GLY A 710 35.10 6.05 16.30
C GLY A 710 34.27 4.79 16.55
N GLU A 711 33.65 4.68 17.73
CA GLU A 711 32.82 3.52 18.07
C GLU A 711 31.73 3.25 17.03
N THR A 712 31.08 4.29 16.50
CA THR A 712 30.08 4.19 15.44
C THR A 712 30.63 3.60 14.15
N TYR A 713 31.88 4.01 13.74
CA TYR A 713 32.54 3.46 12.55
C TYR A 713 32.80 1.96 12.70
N TYR A 714 33.33 1.52 13.84
CA TYR A 714 33.60 0.10 14.07
C TYR A 714 32.33 -0.72 14.18
N ALA A 715 31.26 -0.16 14.76
CA ALA A 715 29.94 -0.78 14.80
C ALA A 715 29.39 -0.99 13.39
N MET A 716 29.54 -0.01 12.50
CA MET A 716 29.09 -0.10 11.12
C MET A 716 29.91 -1.10 10.30
N GLN A 717 31.23 -1.16 10.50
CA GLN A 717 32.08 -2.18 9.85
C GLN A 717 31.73 -3.60 10.32
N ALA A 718 31.42 -3.78 11.61
CA ALA A 718 30.93 -5.05 12.12
C ALA A 718 29.56 -5.41 11.52
N ASN A 719 28.68 -4.42 11.29
CA ASN A 719 27.39 -4.61 10.65
C ASN A 719 27.52 -5.03 9.18
N LEU A 720 28.42 -4.38 8.44
CA LEU A 720 28.72 -4.77 7.07
C LEU A 720 29.20 -6.21 6.99
N THR A 721 30.17 -6.58 7.85
CA THR A 721 30.70 -7.94 7.91
C THR A 721 29.60 -8.95 8.24
N LEU A 722 28.69 -8.61 9.16
CA LEU A 722 27.56 -9.46 9.51
C LEU A 722 26.58 -9.59 8.34
N ALA A 723 26.27 -8.48 7.67
CA ALA A 723 25.38 -8.46 6.49
C ALA A 723 25.99 -9.29 5.33
N GLU A 724 27.31 -9.17 5.08
CA GLU A 724 28.02 -9.98 4.09
C GLU A 724 27.99 -11.48 4.45
N ILE A 725 28.21 -11.82 5.73
CA ILE A 725 28.11 -13.22 6.19
C ILE A 725 26.69 -13.77 5.99
N ILE A 726 25.65 -12.98 6.32
CA ILE A 726 24.25 -13.40 6.15
C ILE A 726 23.92 -13.56 4.66
N TYR A 727 24.37 -12.62 3.82
CA TYR A 727 24.19 -12.69 2.37
C TYR A 727 24.81 -13.96 1.78
N HIS A 728 26.09 -14.23 2.07
CA HIS A 728 26.76 -15.43 1.57
C HIS A 728 26.26 -16.71 2.24
N ALA A 729 25.77 -16.65 3.50
CA ALA A 729 25.15 -17.80 4.14
C ALA A 729 23.84 -18.21 3.45
N GLY A 730 23.06 -17.25 2.95
CA GLY A 730 21.86 -17.50 2.16
C GLY A 730 22.17 -18.30 0.88
N ASP A 731 23.15 -17.84 0.12
CA ASP A 731 23.60 -18.51 -1.11
C ASP A 731 24.19 -19.90 -0.80
N PHE A 732 25.00 -20.03 0.24
CA PHE A 732 25.56 -21.30 0.68
C PHE A 732 24.47 -22.29 1.11
N LEU A 733 23.49 -21.85 1.90
CA LEU A 733 22.39 -22.70 2.36
C LEU A 733 21.51 -23.14 1.16
N THR A 734 21.29 -22.27 0.21
CA THR A 734 20.54 -22.58 -1.03
C THR A 734 21.30 -23.63 -1.85
N ALA A 735 22.60 -23.44 -2.05
CA ALA A 735 23.42 -24.41 -2.77
C ALA A 735 23.45 -25.75 -2.02
N LEU A 736 23.62 -25.72 -0.69
CA LEU A 736 23.58 -26.91 0.14
C LEU A 736 22.23 -27.63 0.05
N PHE A 737 21.14 -26.91 0.08
CA PHE A 737 19.78 -27.46 -0.09
C PHE A 737 19.63 -28.15 -1.44
N ILE A 738 20.10 -27.52 -2.53
CA ILE A 738 20.07 -28.13 -3.87
C ILE A 738 20.90 -29.41 -3.89
N VAL A 739 22.08 -29.39 -3.31
CA VAL A 739 22.93 -30.60 -3.19
C VAL A 739 22.22 -31.73 -2.45
N PHE A 740 21.61 -31.44 -1.29
CA PHE A 740 20.84 -32.43 -0.54
C PHE A 740 19.62 -32.94 -1.31
N LEU A 741 18.94 -32.05 -2.05
CA LEU A 741 17.82 -32.42 -2.90
C LEU A 741 18.25 -33.37 -4.01
N VAL A 742 19.36 -33.08 -4.71
CA VAL A 742 19.92 -33.95 -5.75
C VAL A 742 20.36 -35.29 -5.17
N LEU A 743 21.07 -35.28 -4.04
CA LEU A 743 21.48 -36.50 -3.34
C LEU A 743 20.26 -37.33 -2.89
N GLY A 744 19.19 -36.66 -2.44
CA GLY A 744 17.92 -37.30 -2.09
C GLY A 744 17.28 -38.00 -3.27
N PHE A 745 17.20 -37.33 -4.43
CA PHE A 745 16.71 -37.95 -5.65
C PHE A 745 17.59 -39.11 -6.15
N MET A 746 18.91 -38.96 -6.10
CA MET A 746 19.84 -40.05 -6.44
C MET A 746 19.65 -41.27 -5.52
N ARG A 747 19.50 -41.04 -4.21
CA ARG A 747 19.19 -42.09 -3.25
C ARG A 747 17.89 -42.81 -3.60
N LEU A 748 16.81 -42.04 -3.85
CA LEU A 748 15.53 -42.64 -4.25
C LEU A 748 15.61 -43.45 -5.54
N ALA A 749 16.32 -42.96 -6.55
CA ALA A 749 16.53 -43.69 -7.82
C ALA A 749 17.33 -44.97 -7.55
N PHE A 750 18.40 -44.90 -6.74
CA PHE A 750 19.21 -46.08 -6.40
C PHE A 750 18.38 -47.11 -5.59
N MET A 751 17.64 -46.66 -4.59
CA MET A 751 16.74 -47.53 -3.82
C MET A 751 15.66 -48.17 -4.71
N TYR A 752 15.10 -47.45 -5.65
CA TYR A 752 14.16 -47.99 -6.63
C TYR A 752 14.79 -49.04 -7.50
N PHE A 753 16.01 -48.80 -7.97
CA PHE A 753 16.76 -49.80 -8.74
C PHE A 753 16.98 -51.10 -7.97
N LEU A 754 17.41 -50.96 -6.69
CA LEU A 754 17.62 -52.14 -5.83
C LEU A 754 16.31 -52.88 -5.56
N MET A 755 15.22 -52.18 -5.28
CA MET A 755 13.88 -52.75 -5.10
C MET A 755 13.41 -53.57 -6.34
N VAL A 756 13.62 -52.99 -7.55
CA VAL A 756 13.27 -53.70 -8.80
C VAL A 756 14.10 -54.96 -8.98
N LYS A 757 15.38 -54.91 -8.58
CA LYS A 757 16.28 -56.07 -8.65
C LYS A 757 15.80 -57.17 -7.70
N GLU A 758 15.51 -56.81 -6.41
CA GLU A 758 14.97 -57.77 -5.43
C GLU A 758 13.64 -58.37 -5.88
N LYS A 759 12.70 -57.57 -6.33
CA LYS A 759 11.39 -58.03 -6.83
C LYS A 759 11.55 -59.02 -8.00
N ARG A 760 12.56 -58.84 -8.85
CA ARG A 760 12.87 -59.77 -9.93
C ARG A 760 13.52 -61.06 -9.43
N ALA A 761 14.39 -60.94 -8.43
CA ALA A 761 15.03 -62.07 -7.78
C ALA A 761 14.02 -62.93 -7.01
N GLU A 762 13.13 -62.29 -6.25
CA GLU A 762 12.06 -62.96 -5.50
C GLU A 762 11.11 -63.72 -6.43
N LYS A 763 10.71 -63.15 -7.55
CA LYS A 763 9.87 -63.85 -8.57
C LYS A 763 10.55 -65.11 -9.18
N ARG A 764 11.89 -65.24 -9.09
CA ARG A 764 12.67 -66.38 -9.58
C ARG A 764 12.95 -67.39 -8.51
N ARG A 765 12.73 -67.08 -7.21
CA ARG A 765 12.90 -67.98 -6.08
C ARG A 765 11.80 -69.05 -6.13
N HIS A 766 12.16 -70.34 -6.09
CA HIS A 766 11.25 -71.46 -5.98
C HIS A 766 11.11 -71.82 -4.50
N TYR A 767 10.02 -71.42 -3.89
CA TYR A 767 9.75 -71.72 -2.48
C TYR A 767 9.29 -73.16 -2.31
N PRO A 768 9.83 -73.91 -1.30
CA PRO A 768 9.39 -75.27 -1.03
C PRO A 768 7.93 -75.31 -0.58
N GLN A 769 7.21 -76.33 -1.03
CA GLN A 769 5.84 -76.56 -0.54
C GLN A 769 5.90 -77.04 0.92
N LEU A 770 5.08 -76.39 1.75
CA LEU A 770 4.90 -76.72 3.14
C LEU A 770 3.92 -77.86 3.26
N THR A 771 4.37 -78.94 3.97
CA THR A 771 3.56 -80.09 4.26
C THR A 771 3.61 -80.37 5.77
N LYS A 772 2.70 -81.21 6.31
CA LYS A 772 2.78 -81.56 7.71
C LYS A 772 4.08 -82.26 8.14
N GLN A 773 4.85 -82.81 7.19
CA GLN A 773 6.11 -83.52 7.43
C GLN A 773 7.33 -82.62 7.46
N ASN A 774 7.31 -81.46 6.74
CA ASN A 774 8.46 -80.55 6.61
C ASN A 774 8.27 -79.20 7.30
N ALA A 775 7.09 -78.94 7.88
CA ALA A 775 6.83 -77.69 8.57
C ALA A 775 7.33 -77.75 10.03
N PRO A 776 8.34 -77.01 10.38
CA PRO A 776 8.79 -76.89 11.78
C PRO A 776 7.71 -76.28 12.67
N HIS A 777 7.76 -76.54 13.97
CA HIS A 777 6.82 -75.89 14.89
C HIS A 777 7.14 -74.43 15.03
N VAL A 778 6.09 -73.58 15.08
CA VAL A 778 6.21 -72.12 15.23
C VAL A 778 5.37 -71.61 16.40
N SER A 779 5.96 -70.89 17.32
CA SER A 779 5.21 -70.19 18.34
C SER A 779 4.95 -68.75 17.97
N ILE A 780 3.70 -68.33 17.94
CA ILE A 780 3.25 -66.99 17.64
C ILE A 780 3.11 -66.22 18.96
N ILE A 781 3.97 -65.23 19.23
CA ILE A 781 3.98 -64.45 20.46
C ILE A 781 3.27 -63.15 20.22
N VAL A 782 2.21 -62.88 21.04
CA VAL A 782 1.37 -61.71 20.97
C VAL A 782 1.48 -60.92 22.29
N PRO A 783 2.35 -59.94 22.42
CA PRO A 783 2.39 -59.09 23.60
C PRO A 783 1.24 -58.07 23.53
N ALA A 784 0.54 -57.92 24.66
CA ALA A 784 -0.61 -57.02 24.77
C ALA A 784 -0.51 -56.14 26.03
N TYR A 785 -0.95 -54.90 25.92
CA TYR A 785 -1.17 -54.02 27.04
C TYR A 785 -2.31 -53.05 26.74
N ASN A 786 -3.44 -53.17 27.47
CA ASN A 786 -4.67 -52.43 27.28
C ASN A 786 -5.27 -52.56 25.85
N GLU A 787 -5.42 -53.80 25.40
CA GLU A 787 -5.91 -54.13 24.05
C GLU A 787 -7.27 -54.89 24.08
N GLU A 788 -8.14 -54.57 25.04
CA GLU A 788 -9.42 -55.27 25.23
C GLU A 788 -10.31 -55.25 23.97
N VAL A 789 -10.14 -54.27 23.07
CA VAL A 789 -10.95 -54.12 21.86
C VAL A 789 -10.50 -55.09 20.74
N ASN A 790 -9.21 -55.33 20.62
CA ASN A 790 -8.63 -56.03 19.47
C ASN A 790 -8.12 -57.43 19.76
N CYS A 791 -7.70 -57.70 21.00
CA CYS A 791 -6.95 -58.90 21.38
C CYS A 791 -7.64 -60.22 20.95
N VAL A 792 -8.94 -60.39 21.25
CA VAL A 792 -9.71 -61.59 20.87
C VAL A 792 -9.74 -61.75 19.35
N ARG A 793 -10.04 -60.70 18.61
CA ARG A 793 -10.12 -60.74 17.16
C ARG A 793 -8.76 -61.06 16.52
N THR A 794 -7.68 -60.55 17.09
CA THR A 794 -6.34 -60.84 16.61
C THR A 794 -6.04 -62.35 16.75
N VAL A 795 -6.27 -62.92 17.89
CA VAL A 795 -6.05 -64.35 18.14
C VAL A 795 -6.98 -65.25 17.30
N GLU A 796 -8.25 -64.84 17.10
CA GLU A 796 -9.16 -65.52 16.14
C GLU A 796 -8.63 -65.52 14.72
N THR A 797 -7.95 -64.44 14.27
CA THR A 797 -7.35 -64.46 12.91
C THR A 797 -6.12 -65.36 12.85
N LEU A 798 -5.35 -65.42 13.92
CA LEU A 798 -4.17 -66.31 14.02
C LEU A 798 -4.58 -67.78 14.05
N LEU A 799 -5.72 -68.15 14.66
CA LEU A 799 -6.24 -69.50 14.63
C LEU A 799 -6.68 -69.96 13.25
N LYS A 800 -6.84 -69.05 12.29
CA LYS A 800 -7.20 -69.31 10.89
C LYS A 800 -5.96 -69.49 10.00
N GLU A 801 -4.76 -69.49 10.58
CA GLU A 801 -3.54 -69.75 9.83
C GLU A 801 -3.54 -71.16 9.18
N ASP A 802 -3.17 -71.25 7.92
CA ASP A 802 -3.05 -72.50 7.16
C ASP A 802 -1.80 -73.26 7.52
N TYR A 803 -0.94 -72.71 8.40
CA TYR A 803 0.30 -73.36 8.79
C TYR A 803 0.07 -74.59 9.64
N PRO A 804 0.68 -75.73 9.32
CA PRO A 804 0.25 -77.03 9.90
C PRO A 804 0.66 -77.23 11.36
N SER A 805 1.72 -76.58 11.86
CA SER A 805 2.25 -76.79 13.20
C SER A 805 2.59 -75.49 13.90
N PHE A 806 1.66 -74.96 14.71
CA PHE A 806 1.85 -73.74 15.49
C PHE A 806 1.03 -73.72 16.78
N ASP A 807 1.53 -72.93 17.73
CA ASP A 807 0.78 -72.48 18.91
C ASP A 807 0.85 -70.94 19.05
N ILE A 808 -0.02 -70.39 19.89
CA ILE A 808 -0.11 -68.96 20.14
C ILE A 808 0.14 -68.72 21.62
N ILE A 809 1.09 -67.84 21.91
CA ILE A 809 1.40 -67.41 23.27
C ILE A 809 1.00 -65.93 23.39
N PHE A 810 -0.12 -65.69 24.03
CA PHE A 810 -0.60 -64.37 24.33
C PHE A 810 0.01 -63.90 25.66
N VAL A 811 0.65 -62.75 25.68
CA VAL A 811 1.33 -62.26 26.89
C VAL A 811 0.72 -60.91 27.27
N ASP A 812 -0.06 -60.89 28.35
CA ASP A 812 -0.59 -59.67 28.95
C ASP A 812 0.50 -59.00 29.80
N ASP A 813 0.94 -57.83 29.44
CA ASP A 813 1.96 -57.04 30.15
C ASP A 813 1.37 -56.20 31.28
N GLY A 814 0.46 -56.77 32.09
CA GLY A 814 -0.17 -56.10 33.21
C GLY A 814 -1.16 -55.01 32.79
N SER A 815 -2.07 -55.36 31.88
CA SER A 815 -3.16 -54.48 31.42
C SER A 815 -4.05 -54.03 32.60
N LYS A 816 -4.58 -52.84 32.49
CA LYS A 816 -5.49 -52.21 33.46
C LYS A 816 -6.95 -52.30 33.03
N ASP A 817 -7.20 -52.70 31.80
CA ASP A 817 -8.51 -52.90 31.20
C ASP A 817 -8.87 -54.42 31.27
N HIS A 818 -9.89 -54.83 30.55
CA HIS A 818 -10.38 -56.19 30.52
C HIS A 818 -9.63 -57.14 29.56
N THR A 819 -8.47 -56.73 29.03
CA THR A 819 -7.70 -57.50 28.05
C THR A 819 -7.47 -58.95 28.48
N LEU A 820 -6.89 -59.16 29.67
CA LEU A 820 -6.58 -60.50 30.17
C LEU A 820 -7.84 -61.34 30.38
N GLN A 821 -8.89 -60.77 31.00
CA GLN A 821 -10.14 -61.40 31.21
C GLN A 821 -10.83 -61.86 29.94
N ARG A 822 -10.89 -60.97 28.94
CA ARG A 822 -11.48 -61.28 27.63
C ARG A 822 -10.76 -62.41 26.91
N MET A 823 -9.45 -62.48 27.07
CA MET A 823 -8.67 -63.56 26.50
C MET A 823 -8.97 -64.90 27.19
N HIS A 824 -9.07 -64.92 28.48
CA HIS A 824 -9.49 -66.15 29.25
C HIS A 824 -10.91 -66.56 28.88
N ASP A 825 -11.86 -65.62 28.83
CA ASP A 825 -13.26 -65.91 28.50
C ASP A 825 -13.38 -66.51 27.06
N ALA A 826 -12.53 -66.12 26.14
CA ALA A 826 -12.61 -66.54 24.75
C ALA A 826 -11.82 -67.79 24.42
N PHE A 827 -10.71 -68.08 25.12
CA PHE A 827 -9.74 -69.06 24.72
C PHE A 827 -9.31 -70.05 25.82
N ASP A 828 -9.85 -69.96 27.05
CA ASP A 828 -9.54 -70.97 28.07
C ASP A 828 -9.98 -72.33 27.58
N GLY A 829 -9.05 -73.29 27.64
CA GLY A 829 -9.26 -74.63 27.14
C GLY A 829 -8.93 -74.86 25.66
N ASN A 830 -8.53 -73.82 24.90
CA ASN A 830 -8.06 -74.00 23.53
C ASN A 830 -6.57 -74.50 23.56
N SER A 831 -6.35 -75.70 23.08
CA SER A 831 -5.01 -76.33 23.11
C SER A 831 -3.95 -75.63 22.32
N LYS A 832 -4.33 -74.72 21.44
CA LYS A 832 -3.41 -73.90 20.59
C LYS A 832 -3.09 -72.54 21.18
N VAL A 833 -3.80 -72.09 22.25
CA VAL A 833 -3.64 -70.75 22.80
C VAL A 833 -3.19 -70.88 24.26
N ARG A 834 -2.07 -70.25 24.58
CA ARG A 834 -1.53 -70.12 25.91
C ARG A 834 -1.63 -68.65 26.34
N ILE A 835 -2.26 -68.38 27.44
CA ILE A 835 -2.43 -67.06 27.98
C ILE A 835 -1.51 -66.89 29.19
N LEU A 836 -0.62 -65.87 29.13
CA LEU A 836 0.35 -65.54 30.18
C LEU A 836 0.14 -64.10 30.64
N GLY A 837 0.10 -63.88 31.94
CA GLY A 837 0.04 -62.57 32.54
C GLY A 837 1.30 -62.25 33.32
N LYS A 838 1.78 -61.01 33.22
CA LYS A 838 2.96 -60.55 34.00
C LYS A 838 2.79 -59.11 34.41
N LYS A 839 3.61 -58.67 35.41
CA LYS A 839 3.67 -57.23 35.74
C LYS A 839 4.22 -56.41 34.58
N ASN A 840 3.64 -55.25 34.35
CA ASN A 840 4.09 -54.37 33.25
C ASN A 840 5.58 -54.08 33.25
N GLY A 841 6.20 -54.34 32.13
CA GLY A 841 7.66 -54.13 31.89
C GLY A 841 7.93 -53.61 30.51
N GLY A 842 6.87 -53.32 29.69
CA GLY A 842 6.92 -52.88 28.33
C GLY A 842 7.00 -54.02 27.31
N LYS A 843 6.74 -53.68 26.04
CA LYS A 843 6.65 -54.65 24.92
C LYS A 843 7.83 -55.64 24.83
N ALA A 844 9.07 -55.13 24.97
CA ALA A 844 10.24 -55.99 24.91
C ALA A 844 10.27 -57.02 26.04
N SER A 845 9.86 -56.66 27.25
CA SER A 845 9.74 -57.55 28.41
C SER A 845 8.63 -58.60 28.22
N ALA A 846 7.53 -58.24 27.61
CA ALA A 846 6.44 -59.18 27.31
C ALA A 846 6.87 -60.19 26.23
N LEU A 847 7.54 -59.69 25.17
CA LEU A 847 8.09 -60.59 24.14
C LEU A 847 9.12 -61.58 24.74
N ASN A 848 10.09 -61.11 25.54
CA ASN A 848 11.05 -61.98 26.21
C ASN A 848 10.39 -63.02 27.11
N TYR A 849 9.35 -62.59 27.86
CA TYR A 849 8.58 -63.48 28.70
C TYR A 849 7.86 -64.61 27.93
N GLY A 850 7.33 -64.24 26.74
CA GLY A 850 6.71 -65.21 25.81
C GLY A 850 7.76 -66.18 25.24
N ILE A 851 8.94 -65.70 24.91
CA ILE A 851 10.07 -66.50 24.42
C ILE A 851 10.54 -67.51 25.47
N GLU A 852 10.61 -67.14 26.73
CA GLU A 852 11.01 -68.02 27.86
C GLU A 852 10.01 -69.15 28.10
N HIS A 853 8.76 -69.02 27.57
CA HIS A 853 7.70 -70.04 27.75
C HIS A 853 7.44 -70.92 26.50
N THR A 854 8.40 -70.96 25.58
CA THR A 854 8.35 -71.85 24.41
C THR A 854 9.72 -72.48 24.17
N ASP A 855 9.72 -73.73 23.67
CA ASP A 855 10.91 -74.42 23.14
C ASP A 855 10.94 -74.35 21.59
N SER A 856 10.10 -73.56 20.98
CA SER A 856 10.04 -73.43 19.51
C SER A 856 11.29 -72.72 18.96
N GLU A 857 11.92 -73.34 17.97
CA GLU A 857 13.11 -72.75 17.31
C GLU A 857 12.70 -71.51 16.48
N TYR A 858 11.48 -71.47 15.95
CA TYR A 858 10.93 -70.43 15.14
C TYR A 858 9.83 -69.68 15.84
N LEU A 859 9.97 -68.33 15.84
CA LEU A 859 9.09 -67.45 16.54
C LEU A 859 8.46 -66.44 15.58
N VAL A 860 7.15 -66.19 15.69
CA VAL A 860 6.47 -65.08 15.02
C VAL A 860 6.00 -64.08 16.07
N CYS A 861 6.54 -62.88 16.01
CA CYS A 861 6.15 -61.78 16.91
C CYS A 861 5.15 -60.88 16.21
N ILE A 862 3.98 -60.67 16.79
CA ILE A 862 2.92 -59.84 16.20
C ILE A 862 2.26 -58.97 17.27
N ASP A 863 1.87 -57.73 16.91
CA ASP A 863 1.17 -56.82 17.83
C ASP A 863 -0.29 -57.23 18.01
N ALA A 864 -0.81 -57.01 19.21
CA ALA A 864 -2.17 -57.46 19.61
C ALA A 864 -3.32 -56.78 18.84
N ASP A 865 -3.06 -55.78 18.02
CA ASP A 865 -3.99 -55.09 17.11
C ASP A 865 -3.78 -55.47 15.64
N THR A 866 -2.84 -56.32 15.35
CA THR A 866 -2.47 -56.73 13.98
C THR A 866 -3.21 -58.04 13.57
N GLN A 867 -3.69 -58.08 12.32
CA GLN A 867 -4.35 -59.24 11.76
C GLN A 867 -3.50 -59.90 10.66
N LEU A 868 -3.27 -61.19 10.74
CA LEU A 868 -2.57 -61.91 9.70
C LEU A 868 -3.54 -62.48 8.66
N ARG A 869 -2.99 -62.64 7.45
CA ARG A 869 -3.68 -63.46 6.42
C ARG A 869 -3.44 -64.96 6.72
N PRO A 870 -4.34 -65.85 6.36
CA PRO A 870 -4.18 -67.27 6.67
C PRO A 870 -2.90 -67.91 6.10
N ASP A 871 -2.29 -67.33 5.08
CA ASP A 871 -1.07 -67.82 4.47
C ASP A 871 0.20 -67.13 4.96
N ALA A 872 0.11 -66.29 5.98
CA ALA A 872 1.19 -65.41 6.38
C ALA A 872 2.37 -66.16 7.02
N VAL A 873 2.11 -66.97 8.06
CA VAL A 873 3.13 -67.77 8.75
C VAL A 873 3.86 -68.69 7.77
N GLY A 874 3.07 -69.38 6.88
CA GLY A 874 3.64 -70.23 5.88
C GLY A 874 4.61 -69.52 4.92
N LYS A 875 4.25 -68.33 4.47
CA LYS A 875 5.14 -67.50 3.62
C LYS A 875 6.42 -67.04 4.35
N LEU A 876 6.32 -66.66 5.60
CA LEU A 876 7.51 -66.31 6.40
C LEU A 876 8.44 -67.52 6.55
N MET A 877 7.91 -68.68 6.84
CA MET A 877 8.69 -69.89 7.07
C MET A 877 9.33 -70.48 5.77
N GLN A 878 8.71 -70.25 4.63
CA GLN A 878 9.30 -70.65 3.33
C GLN A 878 10.67 -69.99 3.07
N HIS A 879 10.90 -68.75 3.59
CA HIS A 879 12.19 -68.11 3.49
C HIS A 879 13.26 -68.83 4.33
N PHE A 880 12.96 -69.23 5.56
CA PHE A 880 13.88 -70.00 6.39
C PHE A 880 14.16 -71.40 5.81
N LEU A 881 13.13 -72.04 5.25
CA LEU A 881 13.31 -73.36 4.62
C LEU A 881 14.10 -73.29 3.28
N LEU A 882 14.16 -72.16 2.67
CA LEU A 882 15.00 -71.92 1.48
C LEU A 882 16.49 -71.67 1.85
N ASP A 883 16.74 -71.21 3.05
CA ASP A 883 18.07 -70.89 3.57
C ASP A 883 18.81 -72.14 4.15
N SER A 884 19.39 -72.89 3.27
CA SER A 884 20.14 -74.08 3.67
C SER A 884 21.44 -73.78 4.43
N GLU A 885 21.90 -72.53 4.42
CA GLU A 885 23.12 -72.10 5.13
C GLU A 885 22.81 -71.41 6.48
N HIS A 886 21.56 -71.37 6.92
CA HIS A 886 21.10 -70.78 8.17
C HIS A 886 21.62 -69.35 8.43
N ARG A 887 21.66 -68.56 7.34
CA ARG A 887 22.12 -67.13 7.41
C ARG A 887 20.99 -66.18 7.75
N ILE A 888 19.73 -66.57 7.50
CA ILE A 888 18.55 -65.72 7.76
C ILE A 888 18.19 -65.77 9.25
N GLY A 889 18.47 -64.70 9.96
CA GLY A 889 18.12 -64.56 11.39
C GLY A 889 16.72 -64.03 11.65
N ALA A 890 16.12 -63.33 10.70
CA ALA A 890 14.76 -62.81 10.79
C ALA A 890 14.16 -62.56 9.40
N VAL A 891 12.83 -62.68 9.31
CA VAL A 891 12.04 -62.33 8.12
C VAL A 891 10.91 -61.41 8.54
N ALA A 892 10.78 -60.23 7.90
CA ALA A 892 9.71 -59.28 8.20
C ALA A 892 8.51 -59.41 7.21
N GLY A 893 7.32 -59.48 7.75
CA GLY A 893 6.10 -59.46 6.98
C GLY A 893 5.79 -58.11 6.35
N ASN A 894 5.01 -58.13 5.29
CA ASN A 894 4.52 -56.90 4.65
C ASN A 894 3.27 -56.39 5.36
N VAL A 895 3.38 -55.35 6.13
CA VAL A 895 2.31 -54.75 6.90
C VAL A 895 1.56 -53.69 6.10
N LYS A 896 0.21 -53.70 6.17
CA LYS A 896 -0.65 -52.75 5.52
C LYS A 896 -1.61 -52.13 6.55
N VAL A 897 -1.88 -50.85 6.42
CA VAL A 897 -2.86 -50.15 7.29
C VAL A 897 -4.28 -50.56 6.85
N GLY A 898 -5.03 -51.18 7.78
CA GLY A 898 -6.37 -51.71 7.53
C GLY A 898 -7.48 -50.66 7.53
N ASN A 899 -7.30 -49.52 8.21
CA ASN A 899 -8.33 -48.52 8.47
C ASN A 899 -8.04 -47.17 7.78
N GLN A 900 -7.93 -47.10 6.49
CA GLN A 900 -7.63 -45.87 5.73
C GLN A 900 -8.83 -44.90 5.65
N ARG A 901 -9.40 -44.48 6.79
CA ARG A 901 -10.64 -43.71 6.86
C ARG A 901 -10.43 -42.17 6.89
N ASN A 902 -9.36 -41.67 7.44
CA ASN A 902 -9.05 -40.27 7.58
C ASN A 902 -7.65 -39.90 7.00
N MET A 903 -7.30 -38.63 6.99
CA MET A 903 -6.03 -38.14 6.45
C MET A 903 -4.83 -38.77 7.16
N LEU A 904 -4.86 -38.88 8.47
CA LEU A 904 -3.77 -39.44 9.26
C LEU A 904 -3.52 -40.91 8.91
N THR A 905 -4.56 -41.74 8.85
CA THR A 905 -4.43 -43.14 8.50
C THR A 905 -4.06 -43.39 7.04
N ARG A 906 -4.40 -42.50 6.13
CA ARG A 906 -3.89 -42.50 4.75
C ARG A 906 -2.41 -42.16 4.69
N TRP A 907 -1.94 -41.17 5.46
CA TRP A 907 -0.51 -40.87 5.58
C TRP A 907 0.28 -42.03 6.15
N GLN A 908 -0.24 -42.67 7.19
CA GLN A 908 0.36 -43.89 7.76
C GLN A 908 0.42 -45.04 6.76
N ALA A 909 -0.61 -45.17 5.90
CA ALA A 909 -0.58 -46.18 4.84
C ALA A 909 0.49 -45.90 3.79
N ILE A 910 0.74 -44.64 3.43
CA ILE A 910 1.83 -44.21 2.56
C ILE A 910 3.17 -44.53 3.20
N GLU A 911 3.37 -44.18 4.48
CA GLU A 911 4.58 -44.44 5.25
C GLU A 911 4.89 -45.94 5.29
N TYR A 912 3.92 -46.78 5.60
CA TYR A 912 4.09 -48.23 5.61
C TYR A 912 4.38 -48.80 4.23
N THR A 913 3.73 -48.29 3.20
CA THR A 913 4.02 -48.71 1.84
C THR A 913 5.44 -48.37 1.42
N THR A 914 5.92 -47.16 1.78
CA THR A 914 7.28 -46.70 1.46
C THR A 914 8.32 -47.49 2.27
N SER A 915 8.13 -47.56 3.58
CA SER A 915 9.08 -48.24 4.49
C SER A 915 9.15 -49.74 4.23
N GLN A 916 8.02 -50.42 4.08
CA GLN A 916 7.99 -51.89 3.95
C GLN A 916 8.22 -52.37 2.52
N ASN A 917 7.66 -51.71 1.51
CA ASN A 917 7.76 -52.19 0.15
C ASN A 917 8.93 -51.60 -0.66
N PHE A 918 9.38 -50.41 -0.23
CA PHE A 918 10.44 -49.69 -0.95
C PHE A 918 11.77 -49.85 -0.23
N ASP A 919 11.91 -49.33 0.96
CA ASP A 919 13.19 -49.32 1.68
C ASP A 919 13.61 -50.73 2.05
N ARG A 920 12.75 -51.55 2.66
CA ARG A 920 13.12 -52.90 3.11
C ARG A 920 13.42 -53.81 1.95
N MET A 921 12.66 -53.78 0.83
CA MET A 921 13.01 -54.58 -0.36
C MET A 921 14.35 -54.15 -0.97
N ALA A 922 14.65 -52.85 -0.96
CA ALA A 922 15.96 -52.39 -1.46
C ALA A 922 17.11 -52.85 -0.57
N TYR A 923 16.94 -52.79 0.76
CA TYR A 923 17.95 -53.24 1.73
C TYR A 923 18.11 -54.77 1.73
N SER A 924 17.02 -55.49 1.53
CA SER A 924 17.08 -56.95 1.41
C SER A 924 17.97 -57.40 0.22
N TYR A 925 17.95 -56.71 -0.89
CA TYR A 925 18.81 -57.01 -2.05
C TYR A 925 20.30 -56.95 -1.74
N ILE A 926 20.73 -56.10 -0.81
CA ILE A 926 22.12 -55.91 -0.42
C ILE A 926 22.46 -56.55 0.94
N ASN A 927 21.57 -57.39 1.45
CA ASN A 927 21.67 -58.03 2.78
C ASN A 927 21.95 -57.02 3.94
N ALA A 928 21.33 -55.87 3.88
CA ALA A 928 21.47 -54.79 4.84
C ALA A 928 20.29 -54.66 5.84
N VAL A 929 19.40 -55.63 5.87
CA VAL A 929 18.26 -55.67 6.82
C VAL A 929 18.63 -56.51 8.04
#